data_5aa3d793826023febb963eac130fa55d
#
_entry.id   5aa3d793826023febb963eac130fa55d
#
_cell.length_a   1.000
_cell.length_b   1.000
_cell.length_c   1.000
_cell.angle_alpha   90.00
_cell.angle_beta   90.00
_cell.angle_gamma   90.00
#
_symmetry.space_group_name_H-M   'P 1'
#
loop_
_entity.id
_entity.type
_entity.pdbx_description
1 polymer ?
#
loop_
_entity_poly.entity_id
_entity_poly.type
_entity_poly.pdbx_seq_one_letter_code
_entity_poly.pdbx_strand_id
1 'polypeptide(L)'
;MNGMVQDLLELYALKEPTSMKTFSRALLLCAAIAAPVPALAQAATPADHPFLNPLFSDYMVLQRGQSDPVWGWTTPGATVHVSVAGKSASAVAGADGEWMAKLPLLPTGGPYTLRAEGPQTAILVNVQVGDVWVCSGQSNMEFGLGNAINADQEIAAANYPKIRLFMVQHNVKLDPQATAPVAPWAICTPQSVKQGGWNGFSAVGYFFGRELYQNQHVPIGLIETDWGGTPAEAWTSGPALAKMPDFQAAVAQLSDQSSAASSLAEQMSAWYVKNDPGLAGKWSDPATDDAAWPTMTLPVLFQDAGIPALSQFNGIIWFRKTVDLPADAAGKDVTLHFMADDNDTTWINGTQVGATEGYNVPRAYHIPAGVLKAGPNTIAVRVLDTGGKGGIYGDPAGLSLEVPGGQTVALVGLWRYEAGTLLTKATPLPRGPVDQNTPTTLFNGMVNPLIPFGIKGAIWYQGEANAGRAYQYRTLLPTMIGDWRARWGEGNFPFYIVQLANWAPGGDAWPELQEAQWLTAKNVPNAGIATAIDIGDSTDIHPKNKQEVGRRLALVAEAQAFGEKVEDSGPLYKAMTASGGSIRLTFDHLGGGLMSKADALLTGFTISGADKKFVPADARIDGDAIVVSSAQVAAPVAVRYAWAADPAISLYNKAGLPALPFRTDDWPGVTANNR
;
A
#
# COMPACT_ATOMS: atom_id res chain seq x y z
N MET A 1 -2.19 -59.23 26.97
CA MET A 1 -2.45 -59.18 28.43
C MET A 1 -3.71 -58.37 28.62
N ASN A 2 -4.80 -59.09 28.61
CA ASN A 2 -6.13 -58.59 28.91
C ASN A 2 -6.31 -58.59 30.46
N GLY A 3 -6.95 -57.61 30.98
CA GLY A 3 -7.39 -57.62 32.39
C GLY A 3 -7.01 -56.34 33.13
N MET A 4 -7.85 -55.30 33.01
CA MET A 4 -8.01 -54.23 34.00
C MET A 4 -8.91 -53.07 33.48
N VAL A 5 -10.02 -53.37 32.84
CA VAL A 5 -11.05 -52.36 32.47
C VAL A 5 -12.47 -52.95 32.63
N GLN A 6 -12.70 -53.82 33.60
CA GLN A 6 -14.02 -54.42 33.81
C GLN A 6 -14.58 -54.33 35.22
N ASP A 7 -13.99 -53.54 36.15
CA ASP A 7 -14.42 -53.48 37.53
C ASP A 7 -14.85 -52.09 38.02
N LEU A 8 -15.45 -51.25 37.17
CA LEU A 8 -15.97 -49.91 37.62
C LEU A 8 -17.39 -49.58 37.11
N LEU A 9 -18.17 -50.59 36.67
CA LEU A 9 -19.54 -50.39 36.15
C LEU A 9 -20.65 -51.16 36.91
N GLU A 10 -20.37 -51.73 38.08
CA GLU A 10 -21.38 -52.49 38.86
C GLU A 10 -21.61 -51.96 40.29
N LEU A 11 -21.73 -50.66 40.53
CA LEU A 11 -22.02 -50.16 41.89
C LEU A 11 -23.01 -48.98 41.93
N TYR A 12 -23.95 -48.88 41.01
CA TYR A 12 -25.11 -48.00 41.18
C TYR A 12 -26.34 -48.47 40.43
N ALA A 13 -26.91 -49.61 40.88
CA ALA A 13 -28.29 -49.95 40.58
C ALA A 13 -28.88 -50.66 41.81
N LEU A 14 -30.04 -50.22 42.20
CA LEU A 14 -30.96 -50.72 43.23
C LEU A 14 -31.04 -49.93 44.55
N LYS A 15 -32.04 -49.02 44.60
CA LYS A 15 -33.17 -49.09 45.51
C LYS A 15 -34.04 -47.83 45.43
N GLU A 16 -35.21 -47.95 44.88
CA GLU A 16 -36.46 -47.34 45.32
C GLU A 16 -37.27 -48.43 46.07
N PRO A 17 -38.33 -48.12 46.87
CA PRO A 17 -39.22 -46.98 46.87
C PRO A 17 -39.77 -46.55 48.29
N THR A 18 -40.69 -45.59 48.20
CA THR A 18 -41.83 -45.29 49.08
C THR A 18 -41.67 -44.19 50.13
N SER A 19 -42.45 -43.21 49.98
CA SER A 19 -43.66 -42.72 50.72
C SER A 19 -43.71 -41.19 50.90
N MET A 20 -44.84 -40.64 50.43
CA MET A 20 -45.33 -39.27 50.60
C MET A 20 -45.36 -38.85 52.07
N LYS A 21 -45.04 -37.58 52.39
CA LYS A 21 -45.90 -36.66 53.14
C LYS A 21 -45.43 -35.20 53.01
N THR A 22 -46.39 -34.41 52.55
CA THR A 22 -46.53 -32.93 52.63
C THR A 22 -45.90 -32.25 53.78
N PHE A 23 -45.19 -31.12 53.57
CA PHE A 23 -45.35 -29.89 54.35
C PHE A 23 -44.91 -28.64 53.47
N SER A 24 -45.78 -27.63 53.56
CA SER A 24 -45.72 -26.35 52.84
C SER A 24 -44.73 -25.36 53.47
N ARG A 25 -44.32 -24.40 52.57
CA ARG A 25 -43.90 -23.03 52.81
C ARG A 25 -42.46 -22.76 53.25
N ALA A 26 -41.70 -22.25 52.34
CA ALA A 26 -41.17 -20.86 52.42
C ALA A 26 -40.38 -20.56 51.11
N LEU A 27 -40.93 -19.66 50.27
CA LEU A 27 -40.24 -19.01 49.16
C LEU A 27 -39.18 -18.06 49.74
N LEU A 28 -37.92 -18.34 49.49
CA LEU A 28 -36.86 -17.33 49.56
C LEU A 28 -36.29 -17.15 48.14
N LEU A 29 -36.66 -16.04 47.55
CA LEU A 29 -36.16 -15.56 46.26
C LEU A 29 -34.69 -15.11 46.46
N CYS A 30 -33.73 -15.92 46.05
CA CYS A 30 -32.36 -15.46 45.80
C CYS A 30 -32.25 -15.07 44.30
N ALA A 31 -32.42 -13.80 44.00
CA ALA A 31 -32.05 -13.25 42.69
C ALA A 31 -30.52 -13.24 42.61
N ALA A 32 -29.95 -14.22 41.91
CA ALA A 32 -28.57 -14.17 41.50
C ALA A 32 -28.46 -13.13 40.34
N ILE A 33 -27.86 -12.01 40.65
CA ILE A 33 -27.43 -11.03 39.64
C ILE A 33 -26.28 -11.70 38.87
N ALA A 34 -26.59 -12.24 37.69
CA ALA A 34 -25.57 -12.63 36.72
C ALA A 34 -24.99 -11.34 36.11
N ALA A 35 -23.81 -10.91 36.59
CA ALA A 35 -23.03 -9.92 35.89
C ALA A 35 -22.63 -10.51 34.52
N PRO A 36 -22.72 -9.73 33.42
CA PRO A 36 -22.23 -10.19 32.15
C PRO A 36 -20.71 -10.38 32.28
N VAL A 37 -20.25 -11.60 32.12
CA VAL A 37 -18.82 -11.90 31.87
C VAL A 37 -18.50 -11.26 30.53
N PRO A 38 -17.52 -10.35 30.46
CA PRO A 38 -17.09 -9.85 29.16
C PRO A 38 -16.66 -11.06 28.33
N ALA A 39 -17.21 -11.18 27.12
CA ALA A 39 -16.72 -12.14 26.13
C ALA A 39 -15.26 -11.81 25.91
N LEU A 40 -14.36 -12.64 26.42
CA LEU A 40 -12.96 -12.63 26.02
C LEU A 40 -12.97 -12.86 24.51
N ALA A 41 -12.49 -11.87 23.75
CA ALA A 41 -12.21 -12.05 22.36
C ALA A 41 -11.39 -13.35 22.23
N GLN A 42 -11.90 -14.31 21.48
CA GLN A 42 -11.25 -15.57 21.29
C GLN A 42 -9.95 -15.25 20.54
N ALA A 43 -8.82 -15.34 21.24
CA ALA A 43 -7.51 -15.16 20.64
C ALA A 43 -7.41 -16.17 19.49
N ALA A 44 -6.99 -15.71 18.31
CA ALA A 44 -6.75 -16.56 17.17
C ALA A 44 -5.86 -17.74 17.60
N THR A 45 -6.22 -18.95 17.18
CA THR A 45 -5.45 -20.13 17.54
C THR A 45 -4.10 -20.09 16.82
N PRO A 46 -2.99 -20.62 17.39
CA PRO A 46 -1.68 -20.62 16.75
C PRO A 46 -1.66 -21.27 15.34
N ALA A 47 -2.69 -22.01 14.97
CA ALA A 47 -2.88 -22.59 13.63
C ALA A 47 -3.22 -21.55 12.55
N ASP A 48 -3.68 -20.36 12.92
CA ASP A 48 -4.12 -19.31 11.99
C ASP A 48 -2.98 -18.34 11.59
N HIS A 49 -1.81 -18.45 12.24
CA HIS A 49 -0.68 -17.57 12.00
C HIS A 49 0.60 -18.35 11.68
N PRO A 50 1.49 -17.83 10.79
CA PRO A 50 2.73 -18.49 10.42
C PRO A 50 3.77 -18.44 11.54
N PHE A 51 4.65 -19.46 11.61
CA PHE A 51 5.75 -19.51 12.57
C PHE A 51 6.66 -18.28 12.51
N LEU A 52 6.92 -17.78 11.32
CA LEU A 52 7.66 -16.54 11.06
C LEU A 52 6.76 -15.60 10.26
N ASN A 53 6.67 -14.32 10.66
CA ASN A 53 5.84 -13.33 9.96
C ASN A 53 6.23 -13.28 8.47
N PRO A 54 5.29 -13.16 7.51
CA PRO A 54 5.56 -13.13 6.07
C PRO A 54 6.48 -11.99 5.60
N LEU A 55 6.71 -10.98 6.42
CA LEU A 55 7.72 -9.94 6.17
C LEU A 55 9.15 -10.50 6.10
N PHE A 56 9.38 -11.64 6.76
CA PHE A 56 10.67 -12.31 6.76
C PHE A 56 10.69 -13.41 5.71
N SER A 57 11.44 -13.19 4.65
CA SER A 57 11.64 -14.19 3.59
C SER A 57 13.08 -14.17 3.09
N ASP A 58 13.43 -15.10 2.24
CA ASP A 58 14.70 -15.08 1.51
C ASP A 58 14.91 -13.71 0.85
N TYR A 59 16.16 -13.30 0.70
CA TYR A 59 16.59 -12.05 0.08
C TYR A 59 16.27 -10.76 0.85
N MET A 60 15.63 -10.81 2.02
CA MET A 60 15.27 -9.61 2.80
C MET A 60 16.49 -8.77 3.19
N VAL A 61 16.20 -7.51 3.56
CA VAL A 61 17.16 -6.60 4.21
C VAL A 61 16.68 -6.35 5.63
N LEU A 62 17.57 -6.55 6.63
CA LEU A 62 17.40 -6.11 8.00
C LEU A 62 18.02 -4.73 8.19
N GLN A 63 17.44 -3.89 9.05
CA GLN A 63 17.93 -2.52 9.26
C GLN A 63 19.24 -2.50 10.02
N ARG A 64 20.26 -1.82 9.49
CA ARG A 64 21.52 -1.59 10.18
C ARG A 64 21.43 -0.53 11.28
N GLY A 65 22.31 -0.60 12.26
CA GLY A 65 22.51 0.45 13.26
C GLY A 65 21.50 0.46 14.40
N GLN A 66 20.62 -0.54 14.46
CA GLN A 66 19.64 -0.71 15.53
C GLN A 66 19.45 -2.20 15.89
N SER A 67 18.64 -2.44 16.90
CA SER A 67 18.21 -3.79 17.30
C SER A 67 16.98 -4.16 16.50
N ASP A 68 17.07 -5.23 15.68
CA ASP A 68 15.98 -5.66 14.81
C ASP A 68 15.05 -6.66 15.50
N PRO A 69 13.74 -6.40 15.56
CA PRO A 69 12.77 -7.40 15.96
C PRO A 69 12.54 -8.43 14.86
N VAL A 70 12.49 -9.71 15.26
CA VAL A 70 12.05 -10.84 14.41
C VAL A 70 10.95 -11.55 15.18
N TRP A 71 9.80 -11.78 14.55
CA TRP A 71 8.61 -12.30 15.23
C TRP A 71 7.78 -13.24 14.38
N GLY A 72 6.85 -13.91 15.04
CA GLY A 72 5.89 -14.80 14.43
C GLY A 72 5.06 -15.50 15.50
N TRP A 73 4.49 -16.65 15.20
CA TRP A 73 3.59 -17.36 16.10
C TRP A 73 3.97 -18.83 16.24
N THR A 74 3.82 -19.36 17.44
CA THR A 74 4.06 -20.78 17.71
C THR A 74 3.26 -21.22 18.94
N THR A 75 3.47 -22.43 19.42
CA THR A 75 2.81 -22.94 20.62
C THR A 75 3.09 -22.03 21.82
N PRO A 76 2.06 -21.58 22.57
CA PRO A 76 2.23 -20.78 23.77
C PRO A 76 3.25 -21.37 24.76
N GLY A 77 4.14 -20.53 25.30
CA GLY A 77 5.19 -20.94 26.22
C GLY A 77 6.41 -21.59 25.55
N ALA A 78 6.40 -21.85 24.25
CA ALA A 78 7.57 -22.36 23.55
C ALA A 78 8.66 -21.30 23.40
N THR A 79 9.91 -21.72 23.50
CA THR A 79 11.06 -20.84 23.26
C THR A 79 11.46 -20.91 21.78
N VAL A 80 11.70 -19.75 21.20
CA VAL A 80 12.24 -19.59 19.84
C VAL A 80 13.60 -18.92 19.91
N HIS A 81 14.57 -19.47 19.21
CA HIS A 81 15.92 -18.95 19.09
C HIS A 81 16.12 -18.41 17.67
N VAL A 82 16.52 -17.15 17.54
CA VAL A 82 16.82 -16.53 16.26
C VAL A 82 18.30 -16.23 16.17
N SER A 83 18.93 -16.61 15.05
CA SER A 83 20.34 -16.35 14.80
C SER A 83 20.59 -15.86 13.38
N VAL A 84 21.48 -14.88 13.22
CA VAL A 84 21.94 -14.32 11.94
C VAL A 84 23.28 -13.62 12.12
N ALA A 85 24.18 -13.71 11.15
CA ALA A 85 25.47 -13.00 11.14
C ALA A 85 26.31 -13.19 12.43
N GLY A 86 26.25 -14.38 13.05
CA GLY A 86 26.95 -14.69 14.30
C GLY A 86 26.36 -14.05 15.56
N LYS A 87 25.20 -13.45 15.47
CA LYS A 87 24.41 -12.90 16.58
C LYS A 87 23.16 -13.73 16.81
N SER A 88 22.65 -13.72 18.04
CA SER A 88 21.42 -14.45 18.38
C SER A 88 20.60 -13.73 19.44
N ALA A 89 19.31 -14.04 19.45
CA ALA A 89 18.35 -13.65 20.46
C ALA A 89 17.35 -14.79 20.69
N SER A 90 16.63 -14.76 21.78
CA SER A 90 15.58 -15.73 22.11
C SER A 90 14.34 -15.04 22.62
N ALA A 91 13.18 -15.64 22.38
CA ALA A 91 11.89 -15.19 22.89
C ALA A 91 11.07 -16.40 23.37
N VAL A 92 10.16 -16.17 24.30
CA VAL A 92 9.15 -17.13 24.72
C VAL A 92 7.81 -16.68 24.16
N ALA A 93 7.09 -17.56 23.50
CA ALA A 93 5.77 -17.27 22.95
C ALA A 93 4.76 -16.95 24.07
N GLY A 94 4.00 -15.88 23.89
CA GLY A 94 2.93 -15.46 24.80
C GLY A 94 1.76 -16.44 24.85
N ALA A 95 0.73 -16.10 25.61
CA ALA A 95 -0.49 -16.91 25.69
C ALA A 95 -1.28 -16.97 24.38
N ASP A 96 -1.11 -15.97 23.52
CA ASP A 96 -1.63 -15.86 22.15
C ASP A 96 -0.76 -16.58 21.11
N GLY A 97 0.37 -17.13 21.53
CA GLY A 97 1.34 -17.78 20.68
C GLY A 97 2.32 -16.83 19.98
N GLU A 98 2.17 -15.51 20.11
CA GLU A 98 3.10 -14.55 19.52
C GLU A 98 4.46 -14.61 20.22
N TRP A 99 5.54 -14.58 19.44
CA TRP A 99 6.90 -14.45 19.92
C TRP A 99 7.63 -13.35 19.18
N MET A 100 8.51 -12.61 19.87
CA MET A 100 9.36 -11.58 19.28
C MET A 100 10.75 -11.61 19.90
N ALA A 101 11.74 -11.93 19.10
CA ALA A 101 13.16 -11.91 19.46
C ALA A 101 13.80 -10.61 18.93
N LYS A 102 14.45 -9.83 19.78
CA LYS A 102 15.17 -8.62 19.39
C LYS A 102 16.65 -8.95 19.18
N LEU A 103 17.04 -9.00 17.92
CA LEU A 103 18.45 -9.21 17.53
C LEU A 103 19.29 -8.01 17.98
N PRO A 104 20.50 -8.24 18.48
CA PRO A 104 21.45 -7.14 18.73
C PRO A 104 21.94 -6.54 17.42
N LEU A 105 22.69 -5.44 17.51
CA LEU A 105 23.30 -4.78 16.34
C LEU A 105 24.00 -5.78 15.42
N LEU A 106 23.58 -5.78 14.16
CA LEU A 106 24.10 -6.65 13.11
C LEU A 106 25.20 -5.96 12.29
N PRO A 107 26.22 -6.69 11.80
CA PRO A 107 27.20 -6.14 10.89
C PRO A 107 26.57 -5.84 9.52
N THR A 108 26.80 -4.64 8.99
CA THR A 108 26.34 -4.24 7.65
C THR A 108 26.92 -5.15 6.57
N GLY A 109 26.12 -5.49 5.57
CA GLY A 109 26.52 -6.31 4.42
C GLY A 109 25.75 -7.62 4.34
N GLY A 110 26.41 -8.69 3.97
CA GLY A 110 25.83 -10.00 3.67
C GLY A 110 26.45 -10.62 2.42
N PRO A 111 25.94 -11.75 1.90
CA PRO A 111 24.70 -12.41 2.34
C PRO A 111 24.88 -13.23 3.63
N TYR A 112 23.86 -13.21 4.47
CA TYR A 112 23.77 -14.00 5.69
C TYR A 112 22.65 -15.05 5.58
N THR A 113 22.63 -16.02 6.50
CA THR A 113 21.50 -16.92 6.72
C THR A 113 20.88 -16.59 8.08
N LEU A 114 19.59 -16.34 8.11
CA LEU A 114 18.81 -16.24 9.33
C LEU A 114 18.20 -17.60 9.63
N ARG A 115 18.27 -18.04 10.89
CA ARG A 115 17.61 -19.25 11.40
C ARG A 115 16.72 -18.85 12.57
N ALA A 116 15.46 -19.27 12.52
CA ALA A 116 14.54 -19.22 13.65
C ALA A 116 14.18 -20.66 14.02
N GLU A 117 14.50 -21.08 15.23
CA GLU A 117 14.39 -22.46 15.70
C GLU A 117 13.57 -22.52 16.98
N GLY A 118 12.52 -23.32 16.97
CA GLY A 118 11.58 -23.58 18.07
C GLY A 118 10.88 -24.89 17.82
N PRO A 119 9.56 -25.01 18.14
CA PRO A 119 8.75 -26.17 17.71
C PRO A 119 8.75 -26.36 16.18
N GLN A 120 8.86 -25.26 15.43
CA GLN A 120 9.13 -25.24 13.99
C GLN A 120 10.52 -24.64 13.73
N THR A 121 11.00 -24.77 12.49
CA THR A 121 12.25 -24.18 12.04
C THR A 121 12.02 -23.43 10.72
N ALA A 122 12.49 -22.18 10.66
CA ALA A 122 12.58 -21.40 9.44
C ALA A 122 14.05 -21.05 9.15
N ILE A 123 14.45 -21.17 7.89
CA ILE A 123 15.81 -20.84 7.43
C ILE A 123 15.67 -19.92 6.25
N LEU A 124 16.14 -18.69 6.38
CA LEU A 124 16.09 -17.69 5.32
C LEU A 124 17.49 -17.43 4.81
N VAL A 125 17.66 -17.50 3.49
CA VAL A 125 18.97 -17.35 2.85
C VAL A 125 19.12 -16.00 2.16
N ASN A 126 20.37 -15.63 1.90
CA ASN A 126 20.74 -14.40 1.20
C ASN A 126 20.18 -13.12 1.87
N VAL A 127 20.10 -13.13 3.20
CA VAL A 127 19.72 -11.97 4.01
C VAL A 127 20.82 -10.91 3.96
N GLN A 128 20.43 -9.66 3.77
CA GLN A 128 21.33 -8.51 3.82
C GLN A 128 21.07 -7.69 5.10
N VAL A 129 22.07 -6.89 5.51
CA VAL A 129 21.93 -5.87 6.56
C VAL A 129 22.31 -4.53 5.96
N GLY A 130 21.36 -3.60 5.90
CA GLY A 130 21.50 -2.32 5.22
C GLY A 130 20.46 -1.30 5.65
N ASP A 131 20.07 -0.39 4.78
CA ASP A 131 19.06 0.61 5.06
C ASP A 131 17.71 0.21 4.44
N VAL A 132 16.67 0.13 5.26
CA VAL A 132 15.32 -0.23 4.85
C VAL A 132 14.44 1.00 4.81
N TRP A 133 13.79 1.26 3.70
CA TRP A 133 12.91 2.40 3.49
C TRP A 133 11.50 1.97 3.11
N VAL A 134 10.52 2.56 3.75
CA VAL A 134 9.11 2.42 3.36
C VAL A 134 8.80 3.45 2.27
N CYS A 135 8.30 2.97 1.13
CA CYS A 135 7.85 3.80 0.01
C CYS A 135 6.33 3.77 0.03
N SER A 136 5.69 4.89 0.38
CA SER A 136 4.24 4.92 0.58
C SER A 136 3.60 6.20 0.03
N GLY A 137 2.29 6.15 -0.19
CA GLY A 137 1.53 7.25 -0.75
C GLY A 137 0.37 6.82 -1.62
N GLN A 138 0.11 7.58 -2.69
CA GLN A 138 -0.92 7.27 -3.66
C GLN A 138 -0.34 7.02 -5.07
N SER A 139 -1.12 7.19 -6.12
CA SER A 139 -0.78 6.81 -7.49
C SER A 139 0.59 7.28 -7.98
N ASN A 140 1.08 8.43 -7.58
CA ASN A 140 2.41 8.90 -7.94
C ASN A 140 3.55 8.14 -7.25
N MET A 141 3.32 7.49 -6.10
CA MET A 141 4.24 6.52 -5.50
C MET A 141 4.07 5.14 -6.15
N GLU A 142 2.83 4.69 -6.38
CA GLU A 142 2.49 3.43 -7.05
C GLU A 142 2.91 3.38 -8.53
N PHE A 143 3.22 4.53 -9.12
CA PHE A 143 3.64 4.65 -10.53
C PHE A 143 4.87 3.81 -10.80
N GLY A 144 4.67 2.69 -11.49
CA GLY A 144 5.69 1.69 -11.74
C GLY A 144 6.76 2.12 -12.74
N LEU A 145 7.92 1.47 -12.65
CA LEU A 145 9.09 1.78 -13.48
C LEU A 145 8.80 1.69 -14.99
N GLY A 146 7.85 0.83 -15.38
CA GLY A 146 7.43 0.68 -16.78
C GLY A 146 6.72 1.91 -17.38
N ASN A 147 6.30 2.86 -16.55
CA ASN A 147 5.65 4.11 -16.98
C ASN A 147 6.60 5.32 -17.00
N ALA A 148 7.82 5.19 -16.42
CA ALA A 148 8.77 6.29 -16.28
C ALA A 148 9.41 6.69 -17.63
N ILE A 149 10.04 7.84 -17.67
CA ILE A 149 10.85 8.24 -18.84
C ILE A 149 11.96 7.21 -19.03
N ASN A 150 12.20 6.80 -20.28
CA ASN A 150 13.21 5.79 -20.65
C ASN A 150 13.01 4.42 -19.96
N ALA A 151 11.77 4.03 -19.68
CA ALA A 151 11.42 2.82 -18.95
C ALA A 151 12.19 1.57 -19.42
N ASP A 152 12.21 1.28 -20.71
CA ASP A 152 12.89 0.09 -21.26
C ASP A 152 14.39 0.07 -20.95
N GLN A 153 15.06 1.24 -21.02
CA GLN A 153 16.47 1.37 -20.70
C GLN A 153 16.73 1.20 -19.21
N GLU A 154 15.90 1.82 -18.38
CA GLU A 154 15.99 1.74 -16.91
C GLU A 154 15.72 0.32 -16.42
N ILE A 155 14.71 -0.34 -16.96
CA ILE A 155 14.42 -1.75 -16.68
C ILE A 155 15.58 -2.64 -17.09
N ALA A 156 16.10 -2.49 -18.29
CA ALA A 156 17.24 -3.30 -18.76
C ALA A 156 18.50 -3.11 -17.91
N ALA A 157 18.69 -1.90 -17.35
CA ALA A 157 19.80 -1.56 -16.45
C ALA A 157 19.58 -1.95 -14.98
N ALA A 158 18.39 -2.38 -14.58
CA ALA A 158 18.01 -2.67 -13.20
C ALA A 158 18.64 -3.97 -12.68
N ASN A 159 19.95 -3.99 -12.56
CA ASN A 159 20.72 -5.14 -12.05
C ASN A 159 21.53 -4.71 -10.83
N TYR A 160 20.87 -4.62 -9.69
CA TYR A 160 21.46 -4.18 -8.42
C TYR A 160 21.30 -5.28 -7.34
N PRO A 161 22.23 -6.23 -7.24
CA PRO A 161 22.05 -7.42 -6.38
C PRO A 161 21.99 -7.13 -4.88
N LYS A 162 22.28 -5.91 -4.46
CA LYS A 162 22.17 -5.46 -3.06
C LYS A 162 20.97 -4.52 -2.83
N ILE A 163 20.20 -4.17 -3.86
CA ILE A 163 18.89 -3.56 -3.69
C ILE A 163 17.86 -4.68 -3.64
N ARG A 164 16.95 -4.62 -2.71
CA ARG A 164 15.88 -5.60 -2.49
C ARG A 164 14.53 -4.92 -2.50
N LEU A 165 13.58 -5.54 -3.16
CA LEU A 165 12.23 -5.05 -3.38
C LEU A 165 11.25 -5.92 -2.61
N PHE A 166 10.33 -5.30 -1.90
CA PHE A 166 9.25 -5.95 -1.19
C PHE A 166 7.95 -5.18 -1.41
N MET A 167 6.85 -5.87 -1.64
CA MET A 167 5.57 -5.23 -1.94
C MET A 167 4.49 -5.73 -1.00
N VAL A 168 3.77 -4.80 -0.39
CA VAL A 168 2.53 -5.06 0.34
C VAL A 168 1.38 -5.00 -0.67
N GLN A 169 0.60 -6.05 -0.77
CA GLN A 169 -0.57 -6.07 -1.65
C GLN A 169 -1.69 -5.22 -1.06
N HIS A 170 -2.54 -4.65 -1.93
CA HIS A 170 -3.70 -3.86 -1.55
C HIS A 170 -4.60 -4.64 -0.57
N ASN A 171 -4.87 -4.05 0.58
CA ASN A 171 -5.58 -4.71 1.67
C ASN A 171 -6.37 -3.71 2.53
N VAL A 172 -7.67 -3.63 2.32
CA VAL A 172 -8.59 -2.80 3.09
C VAL A 172 -9.06 -3.56 4.32
N LYS A 173 -8.83 -3.02 5.52
CA LYS A 173 -9.24 -3.64 6.78
C LYS A 173 -9.81 -2.63 7.76
N LEU A 174 -10.91 -3.01 8.43
CA LEU A 174 -11.49 -2.21 9.51
C LEU A 174 -10.63 -2.22 10.76
N ASP A 175 -10.03 -3.36 11.08
CA ASP A 175 -9.21 -3.58 12.27
C ASP A 175 -7.73 -3.74 11.90
N PRO A 176 -6.80 -3.29 12.76
CA PRO A 176 -5.37 -3.49 12.55
C PRO A 176 -5.02 -4.97 12.40
N GLN A 177 -4.32 -5.32 11.32
CA GLN A 177 -3.92 -6.69 11.01
C GLN A 177 -2.51 -6.96 11.51
N ALA A 178 -2.26 -8.17 11.99
CA ALA A 178 -0.93 -8.64 12.40
C ALA A 178 -0.07 -9.06 11.19
N THR A 179 -0.70 -9.41 10.07
CA THR A 179 -0.06 -9.79 8.81
C THR A 179 -0.77 -9.14 7.64
N ALA A 180 -0.07 -8.95 6.52
CA ALA A 180 -0.65 -8.52 5.25
C ALA A 180 -0.37 -9.55 4.16
N PRO A 181 -1.17 -9.61 3.10
CA PRO A 181 -0.76 -10.26 1.86
C PRO A 181 0.44 -9.50 1.28
N VAL A 182 1.50 -10.22 0.96
CA VAL A 182 2.77 -9.63 0.49
C VAL A 182 3.35 -10.44 -0.66
N ALA A 183 4.07 -9.77 -1.56
CA ALA A 183 5.05 -10.43 -2.40
C ALA A 183 6.37 -10.55 -1.63
N PRO A 184 7.03 -11.74 -1.62
CA PRO A 184 8.25 -11.93 -0.87
C PRO A 184 9.38 -11.02 -1.40
N TRP A 185 10.41 -10.79 -0.57
CA TRP A 185 11.57 -10.02 -0.96
C TRP A 185 12.23 -10.57 -2.24
N ALA A 186 12.52 -9.69 -3.17
CA ALA A 186 13.16 -10.01 -4.44
C ALA A 186 14.46 -9.23 -4.63
N ILE A 187 15.43 -9.82 -5.31
CA ILE A 187 16.62 -9.11 -5.78
C ILE A 187 16.19 -8.15 -6.89
N CYS A 188 16.70 -6.90 -6.87
CA CYS A 188 16.46 -5.94 -7.95
C CYS A 188 17.10 -6.43 -9.26
N THR A 189 16.26 -6.85 -10.19
CA THR A 189 16.62 -7.35 -11.53
C THR A 189 15.65 -6.77 -12.56
N PRO A 190 15.97 -6.86 -13.88
CA PRO A 190 15.04 -6.47 -14.93
C PRO A 190 13.68 -7.17 -14.87
N GLN A 191 13.59 -8.36 -14.29
CA GLN A 191 12.34 -9.10 -14.10
C GLN A 191 11.57 -8.60 -12.89
N SER A 192 12.23 -8.44 -11.74
CA SER A 192 11.56 -8.08 -10.49
C SER A 192 11.03 -6.64 -10.49
N VAL A 193 11.71 -5.69 -11.14
CA VAL A 193 11.21 -4.31 -11.26
C VAL A 193 9.97 -4.17 -12.15
N LYS A 194 9.62 -5.19 -12.92
CA LYS A 194 8.39 -5.24 -13.70
C LYS A 194 7.20 -5.79 -12.91
N GLN A 195 7.46 -6.37 -11.74
CA GLN A 195 6.42 -6.94 -10.90
C GLN A 195 5.81 -5.85 -10.02
N GLY A 196 4.54 -5.99 -9.73
CA GLY A 196 3.79 -5.11 -8.84
C GLY A 196 2.92 -4.09 -9.57
N GLY A 197 2.16 -3.40 -8.80
CA GLY A 197 1.29 -2.29 -9.00
C GLY A 197 0.99 -1.83 -10.42
N TRP A 198 1.05 -0.55 -10.60
CA TRP A 198 0.75 0.10 -11.88
C TRP A 198 1.98 0.06 -12.82
N ASN A 199 2.18 -1.09 -13.49
CA ASN A 199 3.25 -1.36 -14.47
C ASN A 199 4.65 -1.43 -13.85
N GLY A 200 4.78 -2.18 -12.75
CA GLY A 200 6.04 -2.51 -12.09
C GLY A 200 6.21 -1.88 -10.71
N PHE A 201 7.32 -2.17 -10.06
CA PHE A 201 7.69 -1.61 -8.76
C PHE A 201 7.77 -0.08 -8.83
N SER A 202 7.44 0.61 -7.73
CA SER A 202 7.50 2.07 -7.59
C SER A 202 8.75 2.68 -8.24
N ALA A 203 8.56 3.48 -9.27
CA ALA A 203 9.66 4.16 -9.94
C ALA A 203 10.38 5.13 -8.98
N VAL A 204 9.63 5.85 -8.15
CA VAL A 204 10.20 6.76 -7.15
C VAL A 204 11.03 5.99 -6.14
N GLY A 205 10.49 4.89 -5.60
CA GLY A 205 11.20 4.00 -4.68
C GLY A 205 12.47 3.43 -5.31
N TYR A 206 12.39 2.93 -6.54
CA TYR A 206 13.53 2.39 -7.28
C TYR A 206 14.64 3.44 -7.50
N PHE A 207 14.31 4.62 -8.03
CA PHE A 207 15.33 5.66 -8.29
C PHE A 207 15.94 6.21 -7.01
N PHE A 208 15.13 6.41 -5.96
CA PHE A 208 15.62 6.78 -4.64
C PHE A 208 16.60 5.73 -4.07
N GLY A 209 16.20 4.47 -4.06
CA GLY A 209 17.03 3.38 -3.54
C GLY A 209 18.30 3.16 -4.35
N ARG A 210 18.24 3.34 -5.69
CA ARG A 210 19.41 3.26 -6.57
C ARG A 210 20.43 4.36 -6.25
N GLU A 211 19.98 5.61 -6.11
CA GLU A 211 20.85 6.74 -5.77
C GLU A 211 21.54 6.50 -4.42
N LEU A 212 20.77 6.14 -3.39
CA LEU A 212 21.33 5.81 -2.08
C LEU A 212 22.32 4.63 -2.14
N TYR A 213 22.01 3.58 -2.90
CA TYR A 213 22.93 2.46 -3.06
C TYR A 213 24.27 2.87 -3.69
N GLN A 214 24.21 3.75 -4.71
CA GLN A 214 25.40 4.23 -5.41
C GLN A 214 26.27 5.13 -4.53
N ASN A 215 25.66 5.91 -3.63
CA ASN A 215 26.37 6.89 -2.81
C ASN A 215 26.74 6.33 -1.43
N GLN A 216 25.88 5.54 -0.79
CA GLN A 216 26.14 4.97 0.54
C GLN A 216 26.88 3.62 0.51
N HIS A 217 26.88 2.92 -0.62
CA HIS A 217 27.54 1.62 -0.83
C HIS A 217 27.11 0.52 0.15
N VAL A 218 25.89 0.59 0.68
CA VAL A 218 25.30 -0.41 1.58
C VAL A 218 24.09 -1.08 0.93
N PRO A 219 23.68 -2.28 1.38
CA PRO A 219 22.44 -2.87 0.92
C PRO A 219 21.24 -1.96 1.20
N ILE A 220 20.28 -1.91 0.28
CA ILE A 220 19.06 -1.12 0.39
C ILE A 220 17.85 -2.05 0.28
N GLY A 221 16.95 -1.98 1.25
CA GLY A 221 15.63 -2.59 1.22
C GLY A 221 14.55 -1.54 0.94
N LEU A 222 13.69 -1.81 -0.02
CA LEU A 222 12.56 -0.94 -0.38
C LEU A 222 11.27 -1.70 -0.14
N ILE A 223 10.43 -1.20 0.76
CA ILE A 223 9.10 -1.73 1.07
C ILE A 223 8.08 -0.81 0.42
N GLU A 224 7.45 -1.27 -0.64
CA GLU A 224 6.36 -0.58 -1.33
C GLU A 224 5.05 -0.89 -0.62
N THR A 225 4.33 0.18 -0.20
CA THR A 225 3.01 0.12 0.41
C THR A 225 2.25 1.39 0.06
N ASP A 226 1.59 1.40 -1.09
CA ASP A 226 0.90 2.54 -1.66
C ASP A 226 -0.37 2.10 -2.39
N TRP A 227 -1.26 3.08 -2.71
CA TRP A 227 -2.48 2.81 -3.45
C TRP A 227 -3.01 4.10 -4.09
N GLY A 228 -3.24 4.07 -5.39
CA GLY A 228 -3.71 5.21 -6.17
C GLY A 228 -5.04 5.79 -5.71
N GLY A 229 -5.15 7.13 -5.77
CA GLY A 229 -6.37 7.87 -5.45
C GLY A 229 -6.71 8.00 -3.97
N THR A 230 -5.86 7.52 -3.05
CA THR A 230 -6.19 7.42 -1.63
C THR A 230 -5.81 8.65 -0.82
N PRO A 231 -6.67 9.09 0.13
CA PRO A 231 -6.39 10.22 1.01
C PRO A 231 -5.57 9.80 2.23
N ALA A 232 -4.84 10.76 2.83
CA ALA A 232 -3.92 10.51 3.95
C ALA A 232 -4.61 9.95 5.21
N GLU A 233 -5.89 10.26 5.44
CA GLU A 233 -6.66 9.69 6.56
C GLU A 233 -6.84 8.17 6.47
N ALA A 234 -6.83 7.59 5.26
CA ALA A 234 -6.87 6.14 5.10
C ALA A 234 -5.58 5.46 5.63
N TRP A 235 -4.46 6.18 5.58
CA TRP A 235 -3.13 5.76 6.04
C TRP A 235 -2.81 6.15 7.48
N THR A 236 -3.78 6.70 8.21
CA THR A 236 -3.63 7.15 9.60
C THR A 236 -4.45 6.25 10.51
N SER A 237 -3.93 5.87 11.69
CA SER A 237 -4.66 4.99 12.60
C SER A 237 -5.89 5.63 13.22
N GLY A 238 -6.88 4.80 13.58
CA GLY A 238 -8.10 5.25 14.25
C GLY A 238 -7.83 6.06 15.52
N PRO A 239 -6.98 5.62 16.46
CA PRO A 239 -6.64 6.39 17.65
C PRO A 239 -5.96 7.74 17.40
N ALA A 240 -5.25 7.91 16.30
CA ALA A 240 -4.66 9.20 15.93
C ALA A 240 -5.71 10.13 15.31
N LEU A 241 -6.53 9.63 14.38
CA LEU A 241 -7.62 10.40 13.77
C LEU A 241 -8.69 10.79 14.79
N ALA A 242 -9.00 9.94 15.78
CA ALA A 242 -9.97 10.27 16.84
C ALA A 242 -9.58 11.51 17.65
N LYS A 243 -8.32 11.94 17.63
CA LYS A 243 -7.87 13.19 18.26
C LYS A 243 -8.14 14.42 17.39
N MET A 244 -8.44 14.25 16.12
CA MET A 244 -8.79 15.31 15.19
C MET A 244 -10.31 15.48 15.13
N PRO A 245 -10.87 16.67 15.48
CA PRO A 245 -12.32 16.87 15.51
C PRO A 245 -13.03 16.47 14.21
N ASP A 246 -12.40 16.71 13.07
CA ASP A 246 -12.96 16.45 11.75
C ASP A 246 -13.21 14.94 11.46
N PHE A 247 -12.49 14.04 12.16
CA PHE A 247 -12.55 12.59 11.92
C PHE A 247 -13.19 11.80 13.08
N GLN A 248 -13.48 12.43 14.22
CA GLN A 248 -14.00 11.73 15.42
C GLN A 248 -15.25 10.92 15.11
N ALA A 249 -16.23 11.54 14.42
CA ALA A 249 -17.49 10.88 14.12
C ALA A 249 -17.30 9.70 13.16
N ALA A 250 -16.46 9.86 12.12
CA ALA A 250 -16.18 8.81 11.17
C ALA A 250 -15.47 7.61 11.85
N VAL A 251 -14.47 7.86 12.69
CA VAL A 251 -13.76 6.79 13.41
C VAL A 251 -14.67 6.05 14.39
N ALA A 252 -15.55 6.78 15.13
CA ALA A 252 -16.53 6.15 16.01
C ALA A 252 -17.48 5.23 15.25
N GLN A 253 -17.99 5.69 14.10
CA GLN A 253 -18.87 4.90 13.24
C GLN A 253 -18.18 3.64 12.71
N LEU A 254 -16.89 3.72 12.33
CA LEU A 254 -16.12 2.56 11.85
C LEU A 254 -15.92 1.51 12.95
N SER A 255 -15.70 1.93 14.20
CA SER A 255 -15.60 1.03 15.34
C SER A 255 -16.89 0.22 15.54
N ASP A 256 -18.05 0.83 15.31
CA ASP A 256 -19.34 0.14 15.41
C ASP A 256 -19.60 -0.80 14.21
N GLN A 257 -18.95 -0.55 13.07
CA GLN A 257 -19.12 -1.32 11.83
C GLN A 257 -18.21 -2.56 11.75
N SER A 258 -17.20 -2.70 12.59
CA SER A 258 -16.27 -3.86 12.53
C SER A 258 -17.00 -5.19 12.68
N SER A 259 -18.16 -5.20 13.37
CA SER A 259 -19.06 -6.35 13.45
C SER A 259 -19.90 -6.61 12.19
N ALA A 260 -20.02 -5.62 11.29
CA ALA A 260 -20.84 -5.72 10.07
C ALA A 260 -20.04 -6.19 8.85
N ALA A 261 -18.71 -6.29 8.91
CA ALA A 261 -17.87 -6.72 7.79
C ALA A 261 -18.19 -8.15 7.30
N SER A 262 -18.72 -9.02 8.16
CA SER A 262 -19.23 -10.34 7.78
C SER A 262 -20.44 -10.28 6.82
N SER A 263 -21.15 -9.14 6.78
CA SER A 263 -22.33 -8.97 5.93
C SER A 263 -22.02 -8.63 4.47
N LEU A 264 -20.83 -8.11 4.12
CA LEU A 264 -20.49 -7.78 2.74
C LEU A 264 -20.34 -9.02 1.86
N ALA A 265 -19.67 -10.05 2.34
CA ALA A 265 -19.53 -11.31 1.61
C ALA A 265 -20.91 -11.95 1.35
N GLU A 266 -21.81 -11.90 2.33
CA GLU A 266 -23.20 -12.36 2.17
C GLU A 266 -23.97 -11.48 1.18
N GLN A 267 -23.82 -10.16 1.24
CA GLN A 267 -24.45 -9.23 0.30
C GLN A 267 -23.92 -9.43 -1.14
N MET A 268 -22.61 -9.63 -1.32
CA MET A 268 -22.02 -9.93 -2.62
C MET A 268 -22.50 -11.28 -3.15
N SER A 269 -22.58 -12.31 -2.30
CA SER A 269 -23.15 -13.61 -2.67
C SER A 269 -24.61 -13.45 -3.15
N ALA A 270 -25.44 -12.74 -2.40
CA ALA A 270 -26.83 -12.45 -2.78
C ALA A 270 -26.92 -11.63 -4.08
N TRP A 271 -26.01 -10.67 -4.26
CA TRP A 271 -25.93 -9.86 -5.48
C TRP A 271 -25.61 -10.74 -6.70
N TYR A 272 -24.63 -11.64 -6.61
CA TYR A 272 -24.33 -12.58 -7.68
C TYR A 272 -25.52 -13.51 -7.99
N VAL A 273 -26.18 -14.05 -6.96
CA VAL A 273 -27.38 -14.89 -7.17
C VAL A 273 -28.44 -14.14 -7.98
N LYS A 274 -28.58 -12.83 -7.76
CA LYS A 274 -29.59 -11.99 -8.44
C LYS A 274 -29.16 -11.54 -9.83
N ASN A 275 -27.88 -11.24 -10.03
CA ASN A 275 -27.39 -10.52 -11.21
C ASN A 275 -26.52 -11.38 -12.14
N ASP A 276 -26.07 -12.57 -11.71
CA ASP A 276 -25.19 -13.42 -12.51
C ASP A 276 -25.99 -14.56 -13.17
N PRO A 277 -26.28 -14.49 -14.48
CA PRO A 277 -26.95 -15.58 -15.17
C PRO A 277 -26.15 -16.89 -15.18
N GLY A 278 -24.82 -16.80 -15.03
CA GLY A 278 -23.96 -17.98 -14.99
C GLY A 278 -24.17 -18.85 -13.76
N LEU A 279 -24.54 -18.27 -12.62
CA LEU A 279 -24.91 -19.06 -11.44
C LEU A 279 -26.23 -19.79 -11.66
N ALA A 280 -27.26 -19.14 -12.20
CA ALA A 280 -28.54 -19.74 -12.51
C ALA A 280 -28.41 -20.83 -13.60
N GLY A 281 -27.56 -20.57 -14.61
CA GLY A 281 -27.24 -21.49 -15.71
C GLY A 281 -26.22 -22.56 -15.35
N LYS A 282 -25.68 -22.55 -14.12
CA LYS A 282 -24.64 -23.47 -13.64
C LYS A 282 -23.40 -23.53 -14.54
N TRP A 283 -22.96 -22.40 -15.03
CA TRP A 283 -21.86 -22.30 -16.00
C TRP A 283 -20.51 -22.81 -15.48
N SER A 284 -20.39 -23.05 -14.19
CA SER A 284 -19.24 -23.74 -13.58
C SER A 284 -19.34 -25.29 -13.70
N ASP A 285 -20.52 -25.87 -14.01
CA ASP A 285 -20.71 -27.30 -14.10
C ASP A 285 -20.02 -27.87 -15.35
N PRO A 286 -19.23 -28.95 -15.26
CA PRO A 286 -18.65 -29.62 -16.43
C PRO A 286 -19.70 -30.08 -17.48
N ALA A 287 -20.92 -30.34 -17.07
CA ALA A 287 -22.00 -30.77 -17.95
C ALA A 287 -22.64 -29.61 -18.74
N THR A 288 -22.29 -28.37 -18.46
CA THR A 288 -22.80 -27.20 -19.20
C THR A 288 -22.39 -27.31 -20.67
N ASP A 289 -23.36 -27.27 -21.58
CA ASP A 289 -23.10 -27.17 -23.02
C ASP A 289 -22.64 -25.77 -23.38
N ASP A 290 -21.35 -25.63 -23.63
CA ASP A 290 -20.69 -24.37 -24.04
C ASP A 290 -20.30 -24.37 -25.53
N ALA A 291 -20.78 -25.34 -26.32
CA ALA A 291 -20.39 -25.49 -27.73
C ALA A 291 -20.73 -24.27 -28.58
N ALA A 292 -21.79 -23.55 -28.24
CA ALA A 292 -22.22 -22.33 -28.93
C ALA A 292 -21.55 -21.07 -28.41
N TRP A 293 -20.79 -21.13 -27.32
CA TRP A 293 -20.11 -19.94 -26.77
C TRP A 293 -19.01 -19.44 -27.71
N PRO A 294 -18.87 -18.13 -27.89
CA PRO A 294 -17.76 -17.57 -28.63
C PRO A 294 -16.42 -17.87 -27.94
N THR A 295 -15.32 -17.65 -28.67
CA THR A 295 -13.97 -17.91 -28.16
C THR A 295 -13.14 -16.63 -28.12
N MET A 296 -12.23 -16.57 -27.13
CA MET A 296 -11.26 -15.50 -26.93
C MET A 296 -9.89 -16.14 -26.67
N THR A 297 -8.83 -15.52 -27.21
CA THR A 297 -7.46 -15.96 -26.91
C THR A 297 -7.00 -15.30 -25.63
N LEU A 298 -6.72 -16.09 -24.57
CA LEU A 298 -6.21 -15.60 -23.29
C LEU A 298 -4.70 -15.88 -23.15
N PRO A 299 -3.97 -15.06 -22.38
CA PRO A 299 -4.44 -13.91 -21.60
C PRO A 299 -4.66 -12.66 -22.48
N VAL A 300 -5.72 -11.90 -22.16
CA VAL A 300 -6.02 -10.59 -22.75
C VAL A 300 -7.10 -9.89 -21.90
N LEU A 301 -7.01 -8.57 -21.77
CA LEU A 301 -8.14 -7.76 -21.28
C LEU A 301 -9.23 -7.77 -22.36
N PHE A 302 -10.47 -8.09 -22.01
CA PHE A 302 -11.50 -8.36 -23.02
C PHE A 302 -11.88 -7.12 -23.86
N GLN A 303 -11.66 -5.89 -23.36
CA GLN A 303 -11.81 -4.68 -24.16
C GLN A 303 -10.76 -4.60 -25.27
N ASP A 304 -9.59 -5.21 -25.09
CA ASP A 304 -8.49 -5.24 -26.08
C ASP A 304 -8.55 -6.49 -26.99
N ALA A 305 -9.49 -7.40 -26.76
CA ALA A 305 -9.63 -8.64 -27.55
C ALA A 305 -10.11 -8.41 -29.00
N GLY A 306 -10.39 -7.17 -29.42
CA GLY A 306 -10.90 -6.86 -30.75
C GLY A 306 -12.36 -7.26 -30.98
N ILE A 307 -13.11 -7.52 -29.93
CA ILE A 307 -14.53 -7.90 -29.96
C ILE A 307 -15.38 -6.63 -29.73
N PRO A 308 -16.09 -6.11 -30.77
CA PRO A 308 -16.79 -4.84 -30.65
C PRO A 308 -17.79 -4.76 -29.48
N ALA A 309 -18.47 -5.87 -29.18
CA ALA A 309 -19.44 -5.93 -28.07
C ALA A 309 -18.81 -5.79 -26.69
N LEU A 310 -17.50 -6.01 -26.56
CA LEU A 310 -16.76 -5.97 -25.30
C LEU A 310 -15.89 -4.70 -25.13
N SER A 311 -15.78 -3.84 -26.16
CA SER A 311 -14.88 -2.69 -26.14
C SER A 311 -15.18 -1.66 -25.02
N GLN A 312 -16.40 -1.65 -24.49
CA GLN A 312 -16.86 -0.80 -23.39
C GLN A 312 -17.64 -1.61 -22.34
N PHE A 313 -17.33 -2.90 -22.24
CA PHE A 313 -18.06 -3.78 -21.34
C PHE A 313 -17.48 -3.68 -19.93
N ASN A 314 -18.28 -3.31 -18.96
CA ASN A 314 -18.01 -3.48 -17.54
C ASN A 314 -19.13 -4.33 -16.95
N GLY A 315 -18.76 -5.44 -16.29
CA GLY A 315 -19.74 -6.43 -15.83
C GLY A 315 -19.16 -7.82 -15.64
N ILE A 316 -20.02 -8.80 -15.69
CA ILE A 316 -19.65 -10.22 -15.46
C ILE A 316 -19.33 -10.87 -16.79
N ILE A 317 -18.15 -11.49 -16.90
CA ILE A 317 -17.81 -12.42 -17.99
C ILE A 317 -17.35 -13.74 -17.40
N TRP A 318 -17.85 -14.82 -17.98
CA TRP A 318 -17.44 -16.19 -17.68
C TRP A 318 -16.51 -16.70 -18.76
N PHE A 319 -15.43 -17.34 -18.34
CA PHE A 319 -14.47 -18.02 -19.20
C PHE A 319 -14.47 -19.52 -18.88
N ARG A 320 -14.41 -20.35 -19.90
CA ARG A 320 -14.35 -21.81 -19.75
C ARG A 320 -13.28 -22.41 -20.65
N LYS A 321 -12.57 -23.39 -20.12
CA LYS A 321 -11.60 -24.20 -20.88
C LYS A 321 -11.63 -25.65 -20.41
N THR A 322 -11.67 -26.55 -21.36
CA THR A 322 -11.37 -27.96 -21.08
C THR A 322 -9.89 -28.20 -21.33
N VAL A 323 -9.22 -28.81 -20.38
CA VAL A 323 -7.81 -29.20 -20.45
C VAL A 323 -7.68 -30.69 -20.16
N ASP A 324 -6.95 -31.39 -21.02
CA ASP A 324 -6.64 -32.81 -20.81
C ASP A 324 -5.37 -32.91 -19.93
N LEU A 325 -5.53 -33.58 -18.78
CA LEU A 325 -4.41 -33.79 -17.87
C LEU A 325 -3.89 -35.21 -17.95
N PRO A 326 -2.56 -35.40 -17.90
CA PRO A 326 -1.96 -36.74 -17.86
C PRO A 326 -2.33 -37.48 -16.56
N ALA A 327 -2.28 -38.79 -16.60
CA ALA A 327 -2.71 -39.65 -15.48
C ALA A 327 -1.86 -39.40 -14.19
N ASP A 328 -0.65 -38.94 -14.34
CA ASP A 328 0.25 -38.66 -13.23
C ASP A 328 0.00 -37.28 -12.55
N ALA A 329 -0.81 -36.43 -13.17
CA ALA A 329 -1.33 -35.21 -12.55
C ALA A 329 -2.61 -35.47 -11.73
N ALA A 330 -3.34 -36.51 -12.03
CA ALA A 330 -4.54 -36.90 -11.29
C ALA A 330 -4.19 -37.32 -9.86
N GLY A 331 -4.96 -36.84 -8.88
CA GLY A 331 -4.78 -37.19 -7.48
C GLY A 331 -3.62 -36.50 -6.79
N LYS A 332 -2.99 -35.50 -7.41
CA LYS A 332 -1.99 -34.62 -6.80
C LYS A 332 -2.61 -33.26 -6.47
N ASP A 333 -2.01 -32.59 -5.51
CA ASP A 333 -2.25 -31.16 -5.28
C ASP A 333 -1.62 -30.36 -6.43
N VAL A 334 -2.36 -29.41 -7.02
CA VAL A 334 -1.94 -28.62 -8.17
C VAL A 334 -2.22 -27.16 -7.85
N THR A 335 -1.41 -26.24 -8.36
CA THR A 335 -1.68 -24.81 -8.22
C THR A 335 -2.06 -24.22 -9.59
N LEU A 336 -3.18 -23.48 -9.63
CA LEU A 336 -3.60 -22.70 -10.79
C LEU A 336 -3.10 -21.28 -10.64
N HIS A 337 -2.32 -20.82 -11.61
CA HIS A 337 -1.77 -19.47 -11.65
C HIS A 337 -2.40 -18.66 -12.78
N PHE A 338 -2.79 -17.40 -12.50
CA PHE A 338 -3.19 -16.40 -13.49
C PHE A 338 -3.32 -15.02 -12.86
N MET A 339 -3.53 -14.00 -13.71
CA MET A 339 -3.93 -12.65 -13.30
C MET A 339 -5.34 -12.38 -13.79
N ALA A 340 -6.16 -11.71 -12.99
CA ALA A 340 -7.48 -11.24 -13.40
C ALA A 340 -7.71 -9.80 -12.95
N ASP A 341 -8.51 -9.06 -13.71
CA ASP A 341 -8.95 -7.69 -13.49
C ASP A 341 -10.48 -7.64 -13.60
N ASP A 342 -11.27 -7.26 -12.56
CA ASP A 342 -10.91 -7.01 -11.15
C ASP A 342 -11.02 -8.27 -10.26
N ASN A 343 -12.27 -8.72 -10.02
CA ASN A 343 -12.59 -9.78 -9.06
C ASN A 343 -12.90 -11.08 -9.80
N ASP A 344 -12.35 -12.19 -9.34
CA ASP A 344 -12.70 -13.49 -9.90
C ASP A 344 -13.29 -14.47 -8.90
N THR A 345 -13.95 -15.47 -9.43
CA THR A 345 -14.24 -16.73 -8.75
C THR A 345 -13.95 -17.87 -9.73
N THR A 346 -13.24 -18.88 -9.26
CA THR A 346 -12.71 -19.95 -10.11
C THR A 346 -13.17 -21.32 -9.62
N TRP A 347 -13.61 -22.16 -10.57
CA TRP A 347 -14.04 -23.52 -10.34
C TRP A 347 -13.25 -24.50 -11.22
N ILE A 348 -12.98 -25.66 -10.65
CA ILE A 348 -12.44 -26.83 -11.38
C ILE A 348 -13.43 -27.95 -11.23
N ASN A 349 -13.91 -28.51 -12.36
CA ASN A 349 -14.91 -29.58 -12.40
C ASN A 349 -16.15 -29.27 -11.53
N GLY A 350 -16.58 -28.01 -11.48
CA GLY A 350 -17.72 -27.56 -10.67
C GLY A 350 -17.40 -27.28 -9.20
N THR A 351 -16.21 -27.62 -8.71
CA THR A 351 -15.76 -27.31 -7.36
C THR A 351 -15.07 -25.95 -7.33
N GLN A 352 -15.52 -25.02 -6.49
CA GLN A 352 -14.86 -23.74 -6.31
C GLN A 352 -13.50 -23.97 -5.65
N VAL A 353 -12.45 -23.41 -6.26
CA VAL A 353 -11.05 -23.54 -5.79
C VAL A 353 -10.46 -22.21 -5.35
N GLY A 354 -11.08 -21.08 -5.72
CA GLY A 354 -10.61 -19.78 -5.32
C GLY A 354 -11.58 -18.66 -5.65
N ALA A 355 -11.39 -17.53 -4.96
CA ALA A 355 -11.99 -16.24 -5.26
C ALA A 355 -11.05 -15.15 -4.76
N THR A 356 -10.81 -14.12 -5.57
CA THR A 356 -9.91 -13.01 -5.23
C THR A 356 -10.49 -11.71 -5.74
N GLU A 357 -10.37 -10.65 -4.94
CA GLU A 357 -10.76 -9.30 -5.29
C GLU A 357 -9.53 -8.47 -5.67
N GLY A 358 -9.72 -7.54 -6.62
CA GLY A 358 -8.71 -6.58 -7.07
C GLY A 358 -7.98 -6.99 -8.34
N TYR A 359 -7.61 -5.96 -9.12
CA TYR A 359 -7.07 -6.10 -10.48
C TYR A 359 -5.61 -6.56 -10.51
N ASN A 360 -4.81 -6.25 -9.49
CA ASN A 360 -3.36 -6.46 -9.48
C ASN A 360 -2.89 -7.57 -8.53
N VAL A 361 -3.81 -8.40 -8.04
CA VAL A 361 -3.50 -9.51 -7.13
C VAL A 361 -3.23 -10.78 -7.94
N PRO A 362 -2.04 -11.39 -7.87
CA PRO A 362 -1.78 -12.67 -8.50
C PRO A 362 -2.66 -13.79 -7.91
N ARG A 363 -3.24 -14.61 -8.79
CA ARG A 363 -4.01 -15.78 -8.39
C ARG A 363 -3.08 -16.99 -8.35
N ALA A 364 -3.07 -17.68 -7.21
CA ALA A 364 -2.35 -18.92 -6.99
C ALA A 364 -3.28 -19.86 -6.21
N TYR A 365 -4.21 -20.49 -6.92
CA TYR A 365 -5.24 -21.31 -6.30
C TYR A 365 -4.79 -22.74 -6.14
N HIS A 366 -4.74 -23.18 -4.88
CA HIS A 366 -4.48 -24.56 -4.54
C HIS A 366 -5.69 -25.43 -4.88
N ILE A 367 -5.47 -26.43 -5.72
CA ILE A 367 -6.48 -27.42 -6.13
C ILE A 367 -6.16 -28.72 -5.39
N PRO A 368 -6.98 -29.12 -4.41
CA PRO A 368 -6.73 -30.32 -3.62
C PRO A 368 -6.73 -31.61 -4.47
N ALA A 369 -5.96 -32.58 -4.03
CA ALA A 369 -5.97 -33.92 -4.61
C ALA A 369 -7.39 -34.47 -4.70
N GLY A 370 -7.78 -35.02 -5.89
CA GLY A 370 -9.10 -35.58 -6.14
C GLY A 370 -10.09 -34.63 -6.84
N VAL A 371 -9.84 -33.33 -6.92
CA VAL A 371 -10.64 -32.40 -7.75
C VAL A 371 -10.30 -32.58 -9.24
N LEU A 372 -9.02 -32.75 -9.55
CA LEU A 372 -8.55 -33.05 -10.90
C LEU A 372 -8.56 -34.56 -11.18
N LYS A 373 -8.87 -34.91 -12.41
CA LYS A 373 -8.91 -36.30 -12.91
C LYS A 373 -8.02 -36.47 -14.15
N ALA A 374 -7.64 -37.69 -14.46
CA ALA A 374 -6.99 -37.99 -15.74
C ALA A 374 -7.95 -37.72 -16.90
N GLY A 375 -7.43 -37.19 -18.01
CA GLY A 375 -8.24 -36.78 -19.16
C GLY A 375 -8.85 -35.38 -18.98
N PRO A 376 -10.07 -35.17 -19.53
CA PRO A 376 -10.64 -33.83 -19.62
C PRO A 376 -11.08 -33.28 -18.24
N ASN A 377 -10.62 -32.04 -17.93
CA ASN A 377 -11.00 -31.25 -16.77
C ASN A 377 -11.52 -29.89 -17.23
N THR A 378 -12.59 -29.43 -16.63
CA THR A 378 -13.17 -28.12 -16.94
C THR A 378 -12.71 -27.08 -15.93
N ILE A 379 -12.10 -26.03 -16.42
CA ILE A 379 -11.79 -24.80 -15.67
C ILE A 379 -12.86 -23.77 -16.03
N ALA A 380 -13.52 -23.19 -15.04
CA ALA A 380 -14.45 -22.08 -15.22
C ALA A 380 -14.00 -20.92 -14.34
N VAL A 381 -13.91 -19.74 -14.92
CA VAL A 381 -13.53 -18.50 -14.24
C VAL A 381 -14.59 -17.44 -14.52
N ARG A 382 -15.22 -16.94 -13.47
CA ARG A 382 -16.06 -15.74 -13.56
C ARG A 382 -15.21 -14.52 -13.22
N VAL A 383 -15.20 -13.54 -14.08
CA VAL A 383 -14.57 -12.24 -13.82
C VAL A 383 -15.66 -11.18 -13.71
N LEU A 384 -15.64 -10.40 -12.64
CA LEU A 384 -16.42 -9.18 -12.47
C LEU A 384 -15.50 -7.99 -12.67
N ASP A 385 -15.66 -7.28 -13.78
CA ASP A 385 -15.03 -5.98 -14.06
C ASP A 385 -15.93 -4.87 -13.53
N THR A 386 -15.41 -4.07 -12.61
CA THR A 386 -16.13 -2.98 -11.95
C THR A 386 -15.91 -1.61 -12.60
N GLY A 387 -14.97 -1.53 -13.53
CA GLY A 387 -14.65 -0.33 -14.31
C GLY A 387 -13.25 -0.36 -14.90
N GLY A 388 -13.04 0.39 -15.96
CA GLY A 388 -11.77 0.39 -16.69
C GLY A 388 -11.68 -0.74 -17.70
N LYS A 389 -10.65 -1.56 -17.61
CA LYS A 389 -10.45 -2.76 -18.44
C LYS A 389 -10.46 -4.00 -17.56
N GLY A 390 -11.12 -5.07 -17.99
CA GLY A 390 -11.23 -6.31 -17.25
C GLY A 390 -10.81 -7.55 -18.05
N GLY A 391 -10.55 -8.67 -17.36
CA GLY A 391 -10.25 -9.94 -18.02
C GLY A 391 -9.22 -10.80 -17.33
N ILE A 392 -8.83 -11.89 -17.99
CA ILE A 392 -7.68 -12.71 -17.60
C ILE A 392 -6.49 -12.21 -18.41
N TYR A 393 -5.50 -11.61 -17.74
CA TYR A 393 -4.43 -10.85 -18.39
C TYR A 393 -3.03 -11.24 -17.86
N GLY A 394 -1.99 -10.53 -18.28
CA GLY A 394 -0.62 -10.68 -17.81
C GLY A 394 0.26 -11.52 -18.72
N ASP A 395 1.40 -11.97 -18.20
CA ASP A 395 2.35 -12.79 -18.94
C ASP A 395 1.72 -14.14 -19.32
N PRO A 396 1.77 -14.56 -20.61
CA PRO A 396 1.32 -15.86 -21.03
C PRO A 396 1.89 -17.04 -20.21
N ALA A 397 3.13 -16.96 -19.75
CA ALA A 397 3.74 -17.99 -18.90
C ALA A 397 3.06 -18.10 -17.51
N GLY A 398 2.44 -17.02 -17.03
CA GLY A 398 1.72 -16.97 -15.77
C GLY A 398 0.31 -17.58 -15.82
N LEU A 399 -0.23 -17.93 -17.01
CA LEU A 399 -1.52 -18.61 -17.14
C LEU A 399 -1.29 -20.12 -17.25
N SER A 400 -1.25 -20.83 -16.11
CA SER A 400 -0.79 -22.22 -16.07
C SER A 400 -1.30 -23.01 -14.86
N LEU A 401 -1.23 -24.35 -14.97
CA LEU A 401 -1.32 -25.28 -13.84
C LEU A 401 0.08 -25.79 -13.50
N GLU A 402 0.50 -25.61 -12.26
CA GLU A 402 1.74 -26.13 -11.72
C GLU A 402 1.49 -27.45 -10.99
N VAL A 403 2.07 -28.54 -11.49
CA VAL A 403 1.97 -29.87 -10.90
C VAL A 403 3.22 -30.16 -10.07
N PRO A 404 3.10 -30.75 -8.86
CA PRO A 404 4.25 -31.10 -8.04
C PRO A 404 5.28 -31.94 -8.79
N GLY A 405 6.54 -31.51 -8.77
CA GLY A 405 7.64 -32.10 -9.55
C GLY A 405 8.12 -31.22 -10.70
N GLY A 406 7.59 -29.97 -10.80
CA GLY A 406 8.07 -28.94 -11.72
C GLY A 406 7.49 -29.01 -13.14
N GLN A 407 6.44 -29.80 -13.34
CA GLN A 407 5.75 -29.88 -14.61
C GLN A 407 4.66 -28.81 -14.67
N THR A 408 4.68 -27.97 -15.71
CA THR A 408 3.69 -26.91 -15.92
C THR A 408 2.83 -27.22 -17.12
N VAL A 409 1.51 -27.13 -16.98
CA VAL A 409 0.54 -27.22 -18.08
C VAL A 409 0.10 -25.82 -18.45
N ALA A 410 0.49 -25.36 -19.63
CA ALA A 410 0.09 -24.05 -20.13
C ALA A 410 -1.41 -24.01 -20.44
N LEU A 411 -2.08 -22.93 -20.01
CA LEU A 411 -3.51 -22.72 -20.24
C LEU A 411 -3.79 -21.62 -21.27
N VAL A 412 -2.75 -21.04 -21.84
CA VAL A 412 -2.83 -20.02 -22.88
C VAL A 412 -3.60 -20.50 -24.12
N GLY A 413 -4.09 -19.57 -24.92
CA GLY A 413 -4.78 -19.85 -26.18
C GLY A 413 -6.30 -19.69 -26.06
N LEU A 414 -7.05 -20.42 -26.89
CA LEU A 414 -8.50 -20.26 -26.97
C LEU A 414 -9.22 -20.74 -25.72
N TRP A 415 -10.06 -19.85 -25.16
CA TRP A 415 -11.05 -20.12 -24.13
C TRP A 415 -12.43 -19.78 -24.68
N ARG A 416 -13.44 -20.50 -24.28
CA ARG A 416 -14.83 -20.12 -24.50
C ARG A 416 -15.19 -19.05 -23.50
N TYR A 417 -16.02 -18.07 -23.89
CA TYR A 417 -16.53 -17.07 -22.97
C TYR A 417 -18.02 -16.84 -23.18
N GLU A 418 -18.69 -16.36 -22.14
CA GLU A 418 -20.06 -15.91 -22.21
C GLU A 418 -20.20 -14.62 -21.40
N ALA A 419 -20.81 -13.59 -22.01
CA ALA A 419 -21.06 -12.32 -21.35
C ALA A 419 -22.29 -12.48 -20.44
N GLY A 420 -22.10 -12.23 -19.16
CA GLY A 420 -23.16 -12.14 -18.18
C GLY A 420 -23.82 -10.75 -18.16
N THR A 421 -24.01 -10.19 -16.98
CA THR A 421 -24.73 -8.93 -16.82
C THR A 421 -23.81 -7.73 -16.88
N LEU A 422 -24.13 -6.74 -17.70
CA LEU A 422 -23.54 -5.40 -17.65
C LEU A 422 -23.86 -4.73 -16.33
N LEU A 423 -22.90 -4.06 -15.69
CA LEU A 423 -23.12 -3.32 -14.44
C LEU A 423 -24.20 -2.25 -14.56
N THR A 424 -24.33 -1.62 -15.74
CA THR A 424 -25.38 -0.62 -16.01
C THR A 424 -26.79 -1.20 -16.02
N LYS A 425 -26.93 -2.53 -16.12
CA LYS A 425 -28.19 -3.28 -16.08
C LYS A 425 -28.39 -4.06 -14.79
N ALA A 426 -27.33 -4.21 -14.00
CA ALA A 426 -27.38 -4.90 -12.72
C ALA A 426 -27.99 -3.97 -11.63
N THR A 427 -28.45 -4.58 -10.54
CA THR A 427 -28.66 -3.79 -9.32
C THR A 427 -27.32 -3.22 -8.86
N PRO A 428 -27.29 -2.05 -8.17
CA PRO A 428 -26.04 -1.51 -7.66
C PRO A 428 -25.23 -2.57 -6.91
N LEU A 429 -23.91 -2.59 -7.15
CA LEU A 429 -23.01 -3.44 -6.38
C LEU A 429 -23.15 -3.13 -4.89
N PRO A 430 -23.21 -4.14 -4.04
CA PRO A 430 -23.01 -3.92 -2.62
C PRO A 430 -21.70 -3.19 -2.43
N ARG A 431 -21.79 -2.00 -1.88
CA ARG A 431 -20.60 -1.29 -1.42
C ARG A 431 -20.40 -1.71 0.02
N GLY A 432 -19.22 -2.21 0.30
CA GLY A 432 -18.83 -2.36 1.69
C GLY A 432 -18.96 -1.01 2.38
N PRO A 433 -19.23 -0.98 3.67
CA PRO A 433 -19.20 0.25 4.42
C PRO A 433 -17.80 0.91 4.37
N VAL A 434 -16.79 0.20 3.82
CA VAL A 434 -15.38 0.64 3.77
C VAL A 434 -14.73 0.27 2.45
N ASP A 435 -13.93 1.21 1.98
CA ASP A 435 -13.08 1.07 0.80
C ASP A 435 -11.67 1.61 1.10
N GLN A 436 -10.81 1.68 0.09
CA GLN A 436 -9.45 2.22 0.21
C GLN A 436 -9.40 3.71 0.58
N ASN A 437 -10.51 4.45 0.46
CA ASN A 437 -10.59 5.87 0.82
C ASN A 437 -11.17 6.10 2.21
N THR A 438 -11.66 5.03 2.84
CA THR A 438 -12.21 5.09 4.18
C THR A 438 -11.10 5.34 5.20
N PRO A 439 -11.28 6.27 6.16
CA PRO A 439 -10.28 6.53 7.19
C PRO A 439 -9.80 5.25 7.87
N THR A 440 -8.51 5.14 8.13
CA THR A 440 -7.84 4.04 8.85
C THR A 440 -7.62 2.73 8.10
N THR A 441 -8.36 2.45 7.05
CA THR A 441 -8.42 1.10 6.46
C THR A 441 -7.11 0.62 5.85
N LEU A 442 -6.37 1.51 5.23
CA LEU A 442 -5.05 1.19 4.65
C LEU A 442 -3.96 1.16 5.73
N PHE A 443 -4.07 2.02 6.75
CA PHE A 443 -3.23 1.87 7.92
C PHE A 443 -3.39 0.47 8.53
N ASN A 444 -4.62 0.04 8.76
CA ASN A 444 -4.93 -1.24 9.37
C ASN A 444 -4.47 -2.45 8.54
N GLY A 445 -4.65 -2.38 7.22
CA GLY A 445 -4.38 -3.49 6.30
C GLY A 445 -2.97 -3.53 5.72
N MET A 446 -2.29 -2.38 5.59
CA MET A 446 -1.06 -2.26 4.82
C MET A 446 0.12 -1.65 5.60
N VAL A 447 -0.13 -0.81 6.60
CA VAL A 447 0.94 -0.20 7.41
C VAL A 447 1.13 -0.93 8.74
N ASN A 448 0.05 -1.18 9.48
CA ASN A 448 0.12 -1.87 10.78
C ASN A 448 0.84 -3.23 10.72
N PRO A 449 0.62 -4.06 9.67
CA PRO A 449 1.34 -5.34 9.55
C PRO A 449 2.86 -5.21 9.42
N LEU A 450 3.37 -4.05 8.99
CA LEU A 450 4.82 -3.80 8.86
C LEU A 450 5.47 -3.52 10.24
N ILE A 451 4.69 -3.06 11.20
CA ILE A 451 5.20 -2.68 12.51
C ILE A 451 5.41 -3.94 13.38
N PRO A 452 6.58 -4.10 13.97
CA PRO A 452 7.69 -3.17 14.15
C PRO A 452 8.94 -3.52 13.29
N PHE A 453 8.79 -3.90 12.02
CA PHE A 453 9.95 -4.21 11.17
C PHE A 453 10.95 -3.04 11.16
N GLY A 454 12.24 -3.32 11.39
CA GLY A 454 13.27 -2.29 11.48
C GLY A 454 13.41 -1.47 10.19
N ILE A 455 13.30 -0.14 10.28
CA ILE A 455 13.39 0.76 9.13
C ILE A 455 14.38 1.91 9.37
N LYS A 456 14.96 2.42 8.30
CA LYS A 456 15.71 3.69 8.33
C LYS A 456 14.77 4.88 8.31
N GLY A 457 13.69 4.79 7.52
CA GLY A 457 12.73 5.90 7.36
C GLY A 457 11.67 5.60 6.31
N ALA A 458 10.89 6.62 5.96
CA ALA A 458 9.85 6.55 4.94
C ALA A 458 9.97 7.69 3.93
N ILE A 459 9.59 7.40 2.69
CA ILE A 459 9.33 8.39 1.64
C ILE A 459 7.83 8.38 1.32
N TRP A 460 7.24 9.56 1.14
CA TRP A 460 5.80 9.76 1.01
C TRP A 460 5.46 10.62 -0.21
N TYR A 461 4.72 10.07 -1.17
CA TYR A 461 4.23 10.82 -2.32
C TYR A 461 2.71 10.73 -2.41
N GLN A 462 2.03 11.72 -1.84
CA GLN A 462 0.58 11.79 -1.75
C GLN A 462 0.16 13.25 -1.51
N GLY A 463 -1.06 13.60 -1.85
CA GLY A 463 -1.64 14.91 -1.56
C GLY A 463 -2.79 15.23 -2.47
N GLU A 464 -2.82 14.67 -3.67
CA GLU A 464 -3.79 14.93 -4.72
C GLU A 464 -5.23 14.70 -4.22
N ALA A 465 -5.45 13.57 -3.53
CA ALA A 465 -6.76 13.22 -2.97
C ALA A 465 -7.21 14.16 -1.82
N ASN A 466 -6.28 14.90 -1.22
CA ASN A 466 -6.57 15.86 -0.14
C ASN A 466 -6.52 17.32 -0.61
N ALA A 467 -6.26 17.62 -1.90
CA ALA A 467 -6.06 18.99 -2.38
C ALA A 467 -7.23 19.91 -2.06
N GLY A 468 -8.47 19.44 -2.22
CA GLY A 468 -9.68 20.21 -1.86
C GLY A 468 -9.81 20.53 -0.37
N ARG A 469 -9.00 19.91 0.50
CA ARG A 469 -8.95 20.08 1.96
C ARG A 469 -7.53 20.41 2.45
N ALA A 470 -6.78 21.19 1.67
CA ALA A 470 -5.38 21.48 1.92
C ALA A 470 -5.12 22.13 3.29
N TYR A 471 -6.06 22.95 3.78
CA TYR A 471 -5.93 23.54 5.12
C TYR A 471 -6.00 22.48 6.22
N GLN A 472 -6.90 21.50 6.12
CA GLN A 472 -6.98 20.35 7.02
C GLN A 472 -5.69 19.49 6.95
N TYR A 473 -5.13 19.34 5.75
CA TYR A 473 -3.91 18.56 5.53
C TYR A 473 -2.70 19.09 6.31
N ARG A 474 -2.64 20.39 6.64
CA ARG A 474 -1.61 20.99 7.51
C ARG A 474 -1.56 20.37 8.90
N THR A 475 -2.65 19.75 9.36
CA THR A 475 -2.73 19.01 10.63
C THR A 475 -2.70 17.51 10.41
N LEU A 476 -3.36 17.03 9.37
CA LEU A 476 -3.49 15.60 9.08
C LEU A 476 -2.13 14.94 8.79
N LEU A 477 -1.32 15.52 7.89
CA LEU A 477 -0.02 14.92 7.55
C LEU A 477 0.95 14.87 8.75
N PRO A 478 1.14 15.93 9.54
CA PRO A 478 1.91 15.84 10.79
C PRO A 478 1.37 14.80 11.77
N THR A 479 0.04 14.65 11.87
CA THR A 479 -0.60 13.66 12.74
C THR A 479 -0.29 12.24 12.28
N MET A 480 -0.38 11.96 10.98
CA MET A 480 -0.01 10.67 10.39
C MET A 480 1.46 10.31 10.64
N ILE A 481 2.38 11.25 10.40
CA ILE A 481 3.81 11.04 10.65
C ILE A 481 4.07 10.73 12.14
N GLY A 482 3.46 11.50 13.03
CA GLY A 482 3.57 11.29 14.47
C GLY A 482 3.00 9.95 14.92
N ASP A 483 1.89 9.53 14.31
CA ASP A 483 1.25 8.23 14.59
C ASP A 483 2.14 7.05 14.16
N TRP A 484 2.68 7.08 12.94
CA TRP A 484 3.60 6.05 12.46
C TRP A 484 4.82 5.93 13.38
N ARG A 485 5.46 7.06 13.72
CA ARG A 485 6.64 7.09 14.60
C ARG A 485 6.34 6.54 15.99
N ALA A 486 5.20 6.92 16.56
CA ALA A 486 4.79 6.46 17.89
C ALA A 486 4.55 4.94 17.92
N ARG A 487 3.98 4.38 16.86
CA ARG A 487 3.69 2.95 16.74
C ARG A 487 4.91 2.12 16.41
N TRP A 488 5.78 2.61 15.56
CA TRP A 488 7.06 1.95 15.26
C TRP A 488 7.98 1.88 16.48
N GLY A 489 7.95 2.90 17.34
CA GLY A 489 8.78 2.96 18.53
C GLY A 489 10.27 3.21 18.27
N GLU A 490 10.63 3.63 17.06
CA GLU A 490 12.01 3.91 16.62
C GLU A 490 12.35 5.41 16.68
N GLY A 491 11.62 6.19 17.49
CA GLY A 491 11.83 7.62 17.63
C GLY A 491 11.40 8.42 16.39
N ASN A 492 12.07 9.55 16.18
CA ASN A 492 11.79 10.41 15.02
C ASN A 492 12.57 9.94 13.79
N PHE A 493 12.27 8.75 13.27
CA PHE A 493 12.90 8.29 12.04
C PHE A 493 12.64 9.27 10.88
N PRO A 494 13.55 9.35 9.87
CA PRO A 494 13.41 10.21 8.69
C PRO A 494 12.08 9.99 7.96
N PHE A 495 11.40 11.09 7.60
CA PHE A 495 10.17 11.03 6.82
C PHE A 495 10.22 12.10 5.72
N TYR A 496 10.40 11.68 4.47
CA TYR A 496 10.64 12.58 3.35
C TYR A 496 9.45 12.64 2.42
N ILE A 497 9.00 13.88 2.13
CA ILE A 497 7.77 14.18 1.42
C ILE A 497 8.12 14.62 0.00
N VAL A 498 7.42 14.10 -1.00
CA VAL A 498 7.42 14.70 -2.34
C VAL A 498 6.36 15.78 -2.38
N GLN A 499 6.79 17.04 -2.64
CA GLN A 499 5.85 18.12 -2.94
C GLN A 499 5.25 17.90 -4.33
N LEU A 500 3.92 18.04 -4.42
CA LEU A 500 3.19 17.81 -5.67
C LEU A 500 3.77 18.59 -6.84
N ALA A 501 3.82 17.93 -7.98
CA ALA A 501 4.21 18.52 -9.26
C ALA A 501 3.16 19.55 -9.73
N ASN A 502 3.50 20.34 -10.74
CA ASN A 502 2.54 21.19 -11.43
C ASN A 502 1.53 20.36 -12.23
N TRP A 503 0.25 20.81 -12.22
CA TRP A 503 -0.87 20.17 -12.93
C TRP A 503 -2.03 21.15 -13.07
N ALA A 504 -2.31 21.64 -14.29
CA ALA A 504 -3.26 22.72 -14.54
C ALA A 504 -4.68 22.49 -13.98
N PRO A 505 -5.27 21.26 -14.04
CA PRO A 505 -6.59 21.02 -13.47
C PRO A 505 -6.65 21.11 -11.93
N GLY A 506 -5.53 21.18 -11.22
CA GLY A 506 -5.47 21.26 -9.74
C GLY A 506 -6.10 22.52 -9.15
N GLY A 507 -6.24 23.60 -9.94
CA GLY A 507 -6.91 24.82 -9.54
C GLY A 507 -6.27 25.54 -8.34
N ASP A 508 -7.02 26.42 -7.70
CA ASP A 508 -6.52 27.29 -6.62
C ASP A 508 -6.20 26.55 -5.31
N ALA A 509 -6.71 25.35 -5.12
CA ALA A 509 -6.42 24.50 -3.96
C ALA A 509 -5.01 23.86 -4.03
N TRP A 510 -4.45 23.71 -5.22
CA TRP A 510 -3.19 23.01 -5.44
C TRP A 510 -1.99 23.65 -4.74
N PRO A 511 -1.73 24.97 -4.90
CA PRO A 511 -0.63 25.64 -4.19
C PRO A 511 -0.84 25.63 -2.67
N GLU A 512 -2.07 25.60 -2.16
CA GLU A 512 -2.33 25.48 -0.72
C GLU A 512 -1.92 24.11 -0.19
N LEU A 513 -2.09 23.03 -0.98
CA LEU A 513 -1.62 21.71 -0.60
C LEU A 513 -0.10 21.62 -0.65
N GLN A 514 0.54 22.17 -1.68
CA GLN A 514 2.01 22.27 -1.76
C GLN A 514 2.59 23.02 -0.55
N GLU A 515 1.91 24.09 -0.10
CA GLU A 515 2.26 24.80 1.14
C GLU A 515 2.08 23.91 2.37
N ALA A 516 1.00 23.14 2.46
CA ALA A 516 0.76 22.23 3.59
C ALA A 516 1.87 21.16 3.71
N GLN A 517 2.33 20.62 2.58
CA GLN A 517 3.48 19.70 2.50
C GLN A 517 4.77 20.38 2.99
N TRP A 518 5.06 21.62 2.52
CA TRP A 518 6.21 22.39 2.97
C TRP A 518 6.15 22.72 4.46
N LEU A 519 5.00 23.17 4.97
CA LEU A 519 4.83 23.46 6.40
C LEU A 519 5.05 22.23 7.27
N THR A 520 4.66 21.05 6.79
CA THR A 520 4.94 19.78 7.47
C THR A 520 6.44 19.49 7.52
N ALA A 521 7.13 19.55 6.37
CA ALA A 521 8.57 19.32 6.32
C ALA A 521 9.35 20.32 7.20
N LYS A 522 8.90 21.58 7.24
CA LYS A 522 9.52 22.65 8.04
C LYS A 522 9.35 22.46 9.55
N ASN A 523 8.19 21.99 10.00
CA ASN A 523 7.79 22.03 11.42
C ASN A 523 7.88 20.67 12.12
N VAL A 524 7.88 19.56 11.39
CA VAL A 524 8.00 18.22 11.95
C VAL A 524 9.47 17.82 12.04
N PRO A 525 9.98 17.48 13.24
CA PRO A 525 11.36 17.07 13.38
C PRO A 525 11.74 15.91 12.45
N ASN A 526 12.92 15.96 11.86
CA ASN A 526 13.44 14.94 10.95
C ASN A 526 12.49 14.60 9.78
N ALA A 527 11.76 15.60 9.30
CA ALA A 527 11.03 15.57 8.06
C ALA A 527 11.72 16.46 7.02
N GLY A 528 11.69 16.05 5.77
CA GLY A 528 12.28 16.77 4.64
C GLY A 528 11.35 16.78 3.43
N ILE A 529 11.70 17.56 2.41
CA ILE A 529 10.85 17.72 1.22
C ILE A 529 11.69 17.76 -0.05
N ALA A 530 11.25 17.02 -1.06
CA ALA A 530 11.74 17.10 -2.43
C ALA A 530 10.63 17.64 -3.33
N THR A 531 10.85 18.76 -3.99
CA THR A 531 9.84 19.34 -4.87
C THR A 531 9.87 18.71 -6.27
N ALA A 532 8.70 18.53 -6.86
CA ALA A 532 8.51 18.11 -8.26
C ALA A 532 7.89 19.23 -9.11
N ILE A 533 7.87 20.47 -8.64
CA ILE A 533 7.13 21.61 -9.21
C ILE A 533 7.54 21.96 -10.66
N ASP A 534 8.77 21.65 -11.07
CA ASP A 534 9.35 21.99 -12.38
C ASP A 534 9.43 20.82 -13.36
N ILE A 535 8.98 19.65 -12.93
CA ILE A 535 9.06 18.38 -13.69
C ILE A 535 7.71 17.68 -13.86
N GLY A 536 6.62 18.39 -13.57
CA GLY A 536 5.27 17.92 -13.81
C GLY A 536 4.87 17.96 -15.29
N ASP A 537 3.62 17.59 -15.54
CA ASP A 537 2.94 17.72 -16.82
C ASP A 537 1.65 18.50 -16.60
N SER A 538 1.48 19.59 -17.37
CA SER A 538 0.31 20.46 -17.28
C SER A 538 -1.03 19.72 -17.47
N THR A 539 -1.02 18.61 -18.20
CA THR A 539 -2.21 17.84 -18.59
C THR A 539 -2.33 16.49 -17.91
N ASP A 540 -1.24 15.95 -17.37
CA ASP A 540 -1.20 14.65 -16.69
C ASP A 540 -0.76 14.82 -15.24
N ILE A 541 -1.60 14.38 -14.29
CA ILE A 541 -1.32 14.40 -12.86
C ILE A 541 -0.14 13.46 -12.47
N HIS A 542 0.27 12.58 -13.39
CA HIS A 542 1.31 11.57 -13.18
C HIS A 542 2.58 11.86 -14.00
N PRO A 543 3.43 12.79 -13.56
CA PRO A 543 4.65 13.14 -14.31
C PRO A 543 5.59 11.95 -14.43
N LYS A 544 6.09 11.71 -15.65
CA LYS A 544 6.92 10.54 -15.97
C LYS A 544 8.37 10.65 -15.51
N ASN A 545 8.84 11.86 -15.11
CA ASN A 545 10.21 12.09 -14.66
C ASN A 545 10.40 11.66 -13.19
N LYS A 546 10.22 10.37 -12.90
CA LYS A 546 10.41 9.81 -11.56
C LYS A 546 11.89 9.69 -11.17
N GLN A 547 12.80 9.71 -12.17
CA GLN A 547 14.24 9.75 -11.94
C GLN A 547 14.64 10.95 -11.09
N GLU A 548 14.19 12.14 -11.48
CA GLU A 548 14.54 13.36 -10.76
C GLU A 548 13.86 13.44 -9.39
N VAL A 549 12.63 12.92 -9.25
CA VAL A 549 11.97 12.81 -7.94
C VAL A 549 12.78 11.94 -6.99
N GLY A 550 13.18 10.73 -7.43
CA GLY A 550 14.01 9.82 -6.64
C GLY A 550 15.36 10.42 -6.26
N ARG A 551 16.04 11.09 -7.22
CA ARG A 551 17.31 11.77 -6.96
C ARG A 551 17.17 12.89 -5.92
N ARG A 552 16.16 13.74 -6.00
CA ARG A 552 15.93 14.82 -5.02
C ARG A 552 15.60 14.28 -3.64
N LEU A 553 14.81 13.22 -3.53
CA LEU A 553 14.58 12.53 -2.26
C LEU A 553 15.87 11.96 -1.67
N ALA A 554 16.75 11.40 -2.52
CA ALA A 554 18.05 10.90 -2.08
C ALA A 554 18.97 12.01 -1.57
N LEU A 555 19.01 13.18 -2.22
CA LEU A 555 19.74 14.34 -1.71
C LEU A 555 19.25 14.77 -0.30
N VAL A 556 17.93 14.77 -0.08
CA VAL A 556 17.38 15.05 1.24
C VAL A 556 17.83 13.99 2.27
N ALA A 557 17.83 12.71 1.89
CA ALA A 557 18.29 11.65 2.77
C ALA A 557 19.79 11.74 3.07
N GLU A 558 20.61 12.02 2.07
CA GLU A 558 22.06 12.20 2.19
C GLU A 558 22.41 13.33 3.15
N ALA A 559 21.77 14.50 2.98
CA ALA A 559 21.98 15.62 3.87
C ALA A 559 21.50 15.36 5.30
N GLN A 560 20.27 14.86 5.46
CA GLN A 560 19.58 14.84 6.75
C GLN A 560 19.74 13.52 7.51
N ALA A 561 19.69 12.36 6.83
CA ALA A 561 19.80 11.05 7.48
C ALA A 561 21.25 10.54 7.57
N PHE A 562 22.11 10.96 6.64
CA PHE A 562 23.51 10.53 6.58
C PHE A 562 24.50 11.65 6.92
N GLY A 563 24.05 12.91 7.01
CA GLY A 563 24.86 14.06 7.42
C GLY A 563 25.89 14.50 6.38
N GLU A 564 25.65 14.19 5.12
CA GLU A 564 26.53 14.56 4.02
C GLU A 564 26.40 16.06 3.69
N LYS A 565 27.47 16.65 3.20
CA LYS A 565 27.50 18.06 2.82
C LYS A 565 27.06 18.23 1.37
N VAL A 566 25.79 17.93 1.10
CA VAL A 566 25.15 18.13 -0.20
C VAL A 566 24.04 19.17 -0.08
N GLU A 567 23.77 19.90 -1.18
CA GLU A 567 22.60 20.77 -1.24
C GLU A 567 21.36 19.92 -1.51
N ASP A 568 20.41 19.95 -0.58
CA ASP A 568 19.22 19.08 -0.59
C ASP A 568 17.93 19.79 -1.02
N SER A 569 17.99 21.11 -1.21
CA SER A 569 16.83 21.92 -1.61
C SER A 569 17.22 23.04 -2.56
N GLY A 570 16.26 23.52 -3.33
CA GLY A 570 16.35 24.81 -3.99
C GLY A 570 16.12 25.97 -3.00
N PRO A 571 16.11 27.23 -3.48
CA PRO A 571 15.91 28.40 -2.62
C PRO A 571 14.63 28.31 -1.80
N LEU A 572 14.75 28.43 -0.48
CA LEU A 572 13.65 28.45 0.47
C LEU A 572 13.43 29.88 0.97
N TYR A 573 12.21 30.41 0.78
CA TYR A 573 11.86 31.74 1.27
C TYR A 573 12.09 31.84 2.79
N LYS A 574 12.86 32.89 3.20
CA LYS A 574 13.23 33.16 4.59
C LYS A 574 12.53 34.37 5.16
N ALA A 575 12.68 35.52 4.51
CA ALA A 575 12.11 36.76 5.01
C ALA A 575 11.92 37.79 3.88
N MET A 576 11.08 38.79 4.12
CA MET A 576 10.91 39.93 3.24
C MET A 576 11.14 41.25 3.95
N THR A 577 11.53 42.30 3.19
CA THR A 577 11.56 43.69 3.61
C THR A 577 10.94 44.55 2.52
N ALA A 578 9.90 45.30 2.87
CA ALA A 578 9.29 46.27 1.97
C ALA A 578 10.04 47.59 2.04
N SER A 579 10.34 48.20 0.90
CA SER A 579 11.01 49.52 0.82
C SER A 579 10.61 50.23 -0.47
N GLY A 580 10.00 51.39 -0.33
CA GLY A 580 9.45 52.13 -1.47
C GLY A 580 8.38 51.31 -2.18
N GLY A 581 8.42 51.22 -3.52
CA GLY A 581 7.51 50.45 -4.34
C GLY A 581 7.95 49.01 -4.58
N SER A 582 8.81 48.40 -3.74
CA SER A 582 9.36 47.08 -3.94
C SER A 582 9.42 46.24 -2.65
N ILE A 583 9.50 44.93 -2.78
CA ILE A 583 9.77 43.98 -1.70
C ILE A 583 11.07 43.24 -2.01
N ARG A 584 11.98 43.21 -1.03
CA ARG A 584 13.20 42.41 -1.06
C ARG A 584 12.98 41.10 -0.32
N LEU A 585 13.23 39.98 -0.99
CA LEU A 585 13.10 38.63 -0.47
C LEU A 585 14.48 38.02 -0.24
N THR A 586 14.66 37.34 0.89
CA THR A 586 15.87 36.58 1.21
C THR A 586 15.55 35.09 1.31
N PHE A 587 16.56 34.25 1.10
CA PHE A 587 16.41 32.81 0.99
C PHE A 587 17.49 32.08 1.79
N ASP A 588 17.14 30.87 2.25
CA ASP A 588 18.09 29.83 2.63
C ASP A 588 18.29 28.87 1.43
N HIS A 589 19.20 27.91 1.49
CA HIS A 589 19.52 26.94 0.44
C HIS A 589 19.93 27.61 -0.89
N LEU A 590 20.88 28.52 -0.81
CA LEU A 590 21.36 29.27 -1.96
C LEU A 590 22.19 28.39 -2.94
N GLY A 591 22.77 27.28 -2.49
CA GLY A 591 23.48 26.33 -3.34
C GLY A 591 24.58 26.95 -4.22
N GLY A 592 25.33 27.93 -3.66
CA GLY A 592 26.34 28.69 -4.40
C GLY A 592 25.83 29.99 -5.06
N GLY A 593 24.56 30.34 -4.87
CA GLY A 593 23.89 31.55 -5.33
C GLY A 593 22.60 31.32 -6.08
N LEU A 594 21.77 32.34 -6.17
CA LEU A 594 20.52 32.32 -6.94
C LEU A 594 20.82 32.40 -8.44
N MET A 595 19.99 31.73 -9.23
CA MET A 595 20.03 31.81 -10.69
C MET A 595 18.62 31.74 -11.30
N SER A 596 18.49 32.26 -12.50
CA SER A 596 17.32 32.04 -13.34
C SER A 596 17.56 30.85 -14.26
N LYS A 597 16.52 30.09 -14.58
CA LYS A 597 16.59 28.98 -15.53
C LYS A 597 17.00 29.51 -16.92
N ALA A 598 18.09 28.98 -17.47
CA ALA A 598 18.62 29.34 -18.79
C ALA A 598 18.88 30.85 -18.97
N ASP A 599 19.28 31.56 -17.91
CA ASP A 599 19.54 33.02 -17.91
C ASP A 599 18.35 33.88 -18.39
N ALA A 600 17.13 33.33 -18.33
CA ALA A 600 15.91 34.03 -18.69
C ALA A 600 15.47 35.02 -17.61
N LEU A 601 14.48 35.85 -17.89
CA LEU A 601 13.86 36.72 -16.89
C LEU A 601 13.18 35.85 -15.80
N LEU A 602 13.25 36.31 -14.55
CA LEU A 602 12.50 35.68 -13.46
C LEU A 602 11.00 35.86 -13.68
N THR A 603 10.27 34.76 -13.69
CA THR A 603 8.81 34.69 -13.85
C THR A 603 8.15 34.00 -12.66
N GLY A 604 6.83 33.96 -12.63
CA GLY A 604 6.07 33.28 -11.57
C GLY A 604 5.88 34.12 -10.30
N PHE A 605 6.30 35.39 -10.28
CA PHE A 605 6.09 36.30 -9.17
C PHE A 605 4.80 37.11 -9.34
N THR A 606 4.05 37.25 -8.25
CA THR A 606 2.93 38.17 -8.14
C THR A 606 3.08 39.01 -6.87
N ILE A 607 2.56 40.24 -6.89
CA ILE A 607 2.69 41.20 -5.80
C ILE A 607 1.35 41.86 -5.50
N SER A 608 1.10 42.23 -4.26
CA SER A 608 -0.17 42.81 -3.83
C SER A 608 0.07 43.96 -2.85
N GLY A 609 -0.80 44.96 -2.93
CA GLY A 609 -0.96 46.01 -1.92
C GLY A 609 -1.94 45.58 -0.81
N ALA A 610 -2.34 46.60 0.02
CA ALA A 610 -3.28 46.38 1.12
C ALA A 610 -4.70 45.92 0.66
N ASP A 611 -5.02 46.07 -0.61
CA ASP A 611 -6.27 45.62 -1.22
C ASP A 611 -6.33 44.08 -1.45
N LYS A 612 -5.21 43.38 -1.20
CA LYS A 612 -5.06 41.91 -1.35
C LYS A 612 -5.25 41.40 -2.78
N LYS A 613 -5.15 42.27 -3.79
CA LYS A 613 -5.24 41.88 -5.20
C LYS A 613 -3.86 41.65 -5.75
N PHE A 614 -3.57 40.41 -6.13
CA PHE A 614 -2.30 40.04 -6.73
C PHE A 614 -2.28 40.37 -8.23
N VAL A 615 -1.21 41.01 -8.65
CA VAL A 615 -0.90 41.32 -10.06
C VAL A 615 0.48 40.77 -10.41
N PRO A 616 0.78 40.49 -11.69
CA PRO A 616 2.13 40.11 -12.11
C PRO A 616 3.17 41.11 -11.68
N ALA A 617 4.35 40.64 -11.31
CA ALA A 617 5.42 41.44 -10.82
C ALA A 617 6.74 41.18 -11.58
N ASP A 618 7.52 42.25 -11.74
CA ASP A 618 8.90 42.18 -12.17
C ASP A 618 9.78 41.74 -10.99
N ALA A 619 10.64 40.73 -11.25
CA ALA A 619 11.56 40.21 -10.27
C ALA A 619 13.00 40.20 -10.82
N ARG A 620 13.97 40.55 -9.99
CA ARG A 620 15.39 40.51 -10.36
C ARG A 620 16.24 39.97 -9.22
N ILE A 621 17.28 39.23 -9.56
CA ILE A 621 18.31 38.80 -8.60
C ILE A 621 19.17 40.03 -8.22
N ASP A 622 19.41 40.20 -6.92
CA ASP A 622 20.26 41.24 -6.35
C ASP A 622 21.15 40.60 -5.26
N GLY A 623 22.27 40.03 -5.69
CA GLY A 623 23.12 39.18 -4.84
C GLY A 623 22.39 37.91 -4.40
N ASP A 624 22.28 37.71 -3.10
CA ASP A 624 21.59 36.53 -2.49
C ASP A 624 20.10 36.83 -2.19
N ALA A 625 19.51 37.80 -2.85
CA ALA A 625 18.12 38.21 -2.66
C ALA A 625 17.41 38.42 -4.00
N ILE A 626 16.08 38.48 -3.94
CA ILE A 626 15.21 38.84 -5.06
C ILE A 626 14.52 40.17 -4.72
N VAL A 627 14.54 41.13 -5.64
CA VAL A 627 13.75 42.35 -5.56
C VAL A 627 12.57 42.25 -6.48
N VAL A 628 11.36 42.40 -5.92
CA VAL A 628 10.06 42.25 -6.61
C VAL A 628 9.32 43.57 -6.59
N SER A 629 8.79 44.03 -7.73
CA SER A 629 8.04 45.27 -7.86
C SER A 629 6.99 45.19 -8.97
N SER A 630 6.02 46.09 -8.96
CA SER A 630 5.07 46.26 -10.06
C SER A 630 4.65 47.73 -10.15
N ALA A 631 4.59 48.27 -11.37
CA ALA A 631 4.09 49.64 -11.59
C ALA A 631 2.62 49.83 -11.15
N GLN A 632 1.88 48.70 -11.02
CA GLN A 632 0.48 48.72 -10.59
C GLN A 632 0.30 48.75 -9.07
N VAL A 633 1.39 48.54 -8.28
CA VAL A 633 1.33 48.45 -6.81
C VAL A 633 2.39 49.38 -6.19
N ALA A 634 1.99 50.61 -5.90
CA ALA A 634 2.91 51.61 -5.36
C ALA A 634 3.39 51.33 -3.92
N ALA A 635 2.57 50.62 -3.12
CA ALA A 635 2.87 50.25 -1.74
C ALA A 635 2.63 48.74 -1.52
N PRO A 636 3.57 47.88 -1.94
CA PRO A 636 3.38 46.43 -1.85
C PRO A 636 3.53 45.95 -0.40
N VAL A 637 2.68 44.96 -0.04
CA VAL A 637 2.67 44.33 1.29
C VAL A 637 2.87 42.81 1.22
N ALA A 638 2.65 42.15 0.06
CA ALA A 638 2.79 40.72 -0.09
C ALA A 638 3.31 40.33 -1.46
N VAL A 639 4.02 39.21 -1.51
CA VAL A 639 4.53 38.54 -2.73
C VAL A 639 4.19 37.08 -2.67
N ARG A 640 3.83 36.51 -3.84
CA ARG A 640 3.71 35.07 -4.05
C ARG A 640 4.60 34.66 -5.21
N TYR A 641 5.22 33.49 -5.09
CA TYR A 641 6.02 32.87 -6.14
C TYR A 641 5.46 31.48 -6.45
N ALA A 642 5.30 31.18 -7.75
CA ALA A 642 4.80 29.90 -8.23
C ALA A 642 3.47 29.47 -7.56
N TRP A 643 2.63 30.44 -7.18
CA TRP A 643 1.38 30.22 -6.45
C TRP A 643 0.22 29.98 -7.43
N ALA A 644 0.28 28.85 -8.15
CA ALA A 644 -0.72 28.39 -9.10
C ALA A 644 -0.61 26.87 -9.26
N ALA A 645 -1.61 26.23 -9.86
CA ALA A 645 -1.58 24.79 -10.11
C ALA A 645 -0.54 24.39 -11.17
N ASP A 646 -0.32 25.25 -12.17
CA ASP A 646 0.68 25.06 -13.24
C ASP A 646 1.47 26.37 -13.43
N PRO A 647 2.39 26.70 -12.50
CA PRO A 647 3.12 27.95 -12.53
C PRO A 647 4.34 27.89 -13.45
N ALA A 648 4.74 29.04 -13.97
CA ALA A 648 6.06 29.19 -14.58
C ALA A 648 7.16 29.14 -13.51
N ILE A 649 8.09 28.21 -13.62
CA ILE A 649 9.22 28.02 -12.69
C ILE A 649 10.50 28.52 -13.32
N SER A 650 11.11 29.55 -12.71
CA SER A 650 12.33 30.17 -13.22
C SER A 650 13.43 30.38 -12.19
N LEU A 651 13.09 30.34 -10.88
CA LEU A 651 14.04 30.55 -9.79
C LEU A 651 14.67 29.22 -9.35
N TYR A 652 15.99 29.17 -9.41
CA TYR A 652 16.82 28.02 -9.00
C TYR A 652 18.00 28.51 -8.14
N ASN A 653 18.66 27.59 -7.47
CA ASN A 653 20.02 27.81 -6.99
C ASN A 653 21.05 27.24 -7.99
N LYS A 654 22.34 27.58 -7.79
CA LYS A 654 23.42 27.08 -8.67
C LYS A 654 23.72 25.59 -8.54
N ALA A 655 23.14 24.91 -7.54
CA ALA A 655 23.12 23.44 -7.47
C ALA A 655 22.09 22.82 -8.44
N GLY A 656 21.30 23.64 -9.15
CA GLY A 656 20.32 23.19 -10.14
C GLY A 656 18.98 22.77 -9.55
N LEU A 657 18.69 23.13 -8.30
CA LEU A 657 17.45 22.80 -7.63
C LEU A 657 16.46 23.98 -7.68
N PRO A 658 15.17 23.76 -8.03
CA PRO A 658 14.17 24.81 -8.14
C PRO A 658 13.71 25.30 -6.77
N ALA A 659 13.36 26.59 -6.67
CA ALA A 659 12.71 27.14 -5.50
C ALA A 659 11.31 26.53 -5.32
N LEU A 660 10.94 26.23 -4.06
CA LEU A 660 9.60 25.82 -3.71
C LEU A 660 8.61 26.98 -3.90
N PRO A 661 7.35 26.72 -4.24
CA PRO A 661 6.28 27.69 -4.17
C PRO A 661 6.18 28.31 -2.77
N PHE A 662 5.98 29.62 -2.70
CA PHE A 662 5.80 30.29 -1.43
C PHE A 662 4.88 31.50 -1.52
N ARG A 663 4.38 31.92 -0.38
CA ARG A 663 3.73 33.21 -0.16
C ARG A 663 4.30 33.89 1.08
N THR A 664 4.24 35.21 1.09
CA THR A 664 4.67 36.02 2.24
C THR A 664 3.50 36.48 3.10
N ASP A 665 2.27 36.24 2.66
CA ASP A 665 1.01 36.54 3.34
C ASP A 665 0.49 35.33 4.12
N ASP A 666 -0.43 35.58 5.06
CA ASP A 666 -1.15 34.60 5.86
C ASP A 666 -2.67 34.59 5.59
N TRP A 667 -3.07 35.18 4.48
CA TRP A 667 -4.49 35.35 4.17
C TRP A 667 -5.18 34.00 3.93
N PRO A 668 -6.43 33.85 4.37
CA PRO A 668 -7.19 32.61 4.14
C PRO A 668 -7.24 32.26 2.66
N GLY A 669 -6.93 31.01 2.34
CA GLY A 669 -7.04 30.46 1.00
C GLY A 669 -8.42 29.86 0.72
N VAL A 670 -8.60 29.25 -0.47
CA VAL A 670 -9.88 28.67 -0.91
C VAL A 670 -10.28 27.46 -0.08
N THR A 671 -9.33 26.73 0.52
CA THR A 671 -9.60 25.52 1.31
C THR A 671 -9.74 25.80 2.81
N ALA A 672 -9.67 27.07 3.26
CA ALA A 672 -9.61 27.43 4.67
C ALA A 672 -10.77 26.87 5.52
N ASN A 673 -11.95 26.70 4.91
CA ASN A 673 -13.17 26.18 5.56
C ASN A 673 -13.51 24.74 5.15
N ASN A 674 -12.70 24.08 4.33
CA ASN A 674 -12.95 22.72 3.85
C ASN A 674 -12.38 21.70 4.85
N ARG A 675 -13.21 20.68 5.17
CA ARG A 675 -12.89 19.63 6.13
C ARG A 675 -13.12 18.25 5.51
#